data_f0480e230e5a8876d963a2988fe0b12b
#
_entry.id   f0480e230e5a8876d963a2988fe0b12b
#
_cell.length_a   1.000
_cell.length_b   1.000
_cell.length_c   1.000
_cell.angle_alpha   90.00
_cell.angle_beta   90.00
_cell.angle_gamma   90.00
#
_symmetry.space_group_name_H-M   'P 1'
#
loop_
_entity.id
_entity.type
_entity.pdbx_description
1 polymer ?
#
loop_
_entity_poly.entity_id
_entity_poly.type
_entity_poly.pdbx_seq_one_letter_code
_entity_poly.pdbx_strand_id
1 'polypeptide(L)'
;MKKIVCLLLFFGSLSCWSQFLDGKENLKKFDGFFDFHYSEDRGEIYLEVDTLDTEFLYVHSLSTGLGSNDLGLDRGQLGEGVLVKFVKSGNKILLIQQNIKYRANTDNLLEKKSTEQAFGKSVLFGFEIKETKGETYVIDFTPFLMLDAHGVAQNLKRNKEGIYKLDKTRNTVWMENTKAFPKNVEFEAMLTFVGQPIGKKLRTVIPDARSVTVIQHHSFVALPELGYKTRDFDPRCGSYPMSYLDYSTPVWEPIKKRFITRHRLEKKSNSGNTGLVEAVEPIVYYLDPGTPEPIRSALIEGASWWNEAFTAIGYNDAFQVKLLPEGADMMDLRYNVIQWVHRSTRGWSYGSTINDPRTGEIIKGHVSLGSLRIRQDFLIAQALMNKPFAERDDNYKPMLEMALARIRQLSAHEVGHTIGFAHNFAASTINRASVMDYPHPTLSLKNGEVDFSNAYAKGIGEWDKLTVAYSYGDVPDSVDEKTALTSLLDDAFSKGMRFISDSDARSQGGAHAKGHLWDNGENASKELLDLLELRKTAIANFSKDNIRKGEPFSVLEDVFVPLYFYHRFQTEATIKLIGGMNYEYSVKGDVFKPSTVLSAKEQTKALSAVMKTLEAKTIAIPEKQLALFPPRAMGYARTRESFKSKNDVAFDALGAAATSAEMTLKLLLNPKRANRLVQQKAMNESGFGLDKVLEELNLTVFNTKSSSVYETEVNKSIQSVTLTHLMNLAASKVAIAQVKSQVNAMIDKLSSDFAKKGDDFSKQLGREITAFREHPENFKVIPSAKIPDGSPIGSFECYYD
;
A
#
# COMPACT_ATOMS: atom_id res chain seq x y z
N MET A 1 -40.16 -89.68 31.13
CA MET A 1 -38.98 -89.12 30.57
C MET A 1 -39.36 -87.94 29.67
N LYS A 2 -39.27 -86.72 30.18
CA LYS A 2 -39.65 -85.45 29.46
C LYS A 2 -38.39 -84.87 28.83
N LYS A 3 -38.37 -84.71 27.49
CA LYS A 3 -37.33 -83.99 26.77
C LYS A 3 -37.70 -82.54 26.74
N ILE A 4 -36.83 -81.66 27.34
CA ILE A 4 -36.92 -80.27 27.26
C ILE A 4 -36.11 -79.85 26.04
N VAL A 5 -36.75 -79.21 25.05
CA VAL A 5 -36.08 -78.54 23.88
C VAL A 5 -35.86 -77.06 24.25
N CYS A 6 -34.58 -76.66 24.45
CA CYS A 6 -34.20 -75.30 24.58
C CYS A 6 -34.12 -74.66 23.19
N LEU A 7 -34.99 -73.69 22.89
CA LEU A 7 -34.99 -72.88 21.72
C LEU A 7 -34.09 -71.61 22.02
N LEU A 8 -32.87 -71.60 21.50
CA LEU A 8 -32.00 -70.42 21.56
C LEU A 8 -32.45 -69.38 20.52
N LEU A 9 -33.18 -68.38 20.99
CA LEU A 9 -33.47 -67.18 20.21
C LEU A 9 -32.16 -66.33 20.09
N PHE A 10 -31.54 -66.38 18.92
CA PHE A 10 -30.48 -65.39 18.53
C PHE A 10 -31.14 -64.03 18.25
N PHE A 11 -31.15 -63.12 19.21
CA PHE A 11 -31.41 -61.71 18.96
C PHE A 11 -30.16 -61.13 18.26
N GLY A 12 -30.18 -61.17 16.95
CA GLY A 12 -29.29 -60.29 16.16
C GLY A 12 -29.70 -58.86 16.42
N SER A 13 -28.94 -58.17 17.25
CA SER A 13 -28.97 -56.71 17.33
C SER A 13 -28.56 -56.16 15.97
N LEU A 14 -29.52 -55.93 15.09
CA LEU A 14 -29.37 -55.00 13.96
C LEU A 14 -29.14 -53.62 14.59
N SER A 15 -27.88 -53.25 14.75
CA SER A 15 -27.53 -51.87 14.96
C SER A 15 -27.93 -51.13 13.69
N CYS A 16 -29.15 -50.60 13.66
CA CYS A 16 -29.53 -49.55 12.73
C CYS A 16 -28.64 -48.35 13.07
N TRP A 17 -27.49 -48.26 12.42
CA TRP A 17 -26.74 -47.02 12.37
C TRP A 17 -27.53 -46.12 11.44
N SER A 18 -28.43 -45.30 12.02
CA SER A 18 -28.99 -44.18 11.30
C SER A 18 -27.80 -43.36 10.82
N GLN A 19 -27.61 -43.27 9.51
CA GLN A 19 -26.62 -42.39 8.93
C GLN A 19 -27.03 -40.97 9.31
N PHE A 20 -26.09 -40.19 9.86
CA PHE A 20 -26.38 -38.86 10.41
C PHE A 20 -26.97 -37.93 9.33
N LEU A 21 -26.43 -38.01 8.10
CA LEU A 21 -26.92 -37.23 6.96
C LEU A 21 -28.28 -37.77 6.44
N ASP A 22 -28.50 -39.09 6.38
CA ASP A 22 -29.76 -39.67 5.88
C ASP A 22 -30.95 -39.33 6.77
N GLY A 23 -30.71 -39.03 8.05
CA GLY A 23 -31.75 -38.58 8.99
C GLY A 23 -32.12 -37.12 8.89
N LYS A 24 -31.56 -36.35 7.94
CA LYS A 24 -31.81 -34.93 7.74
C LYS A 24 -32.59 -34.69 6.46
N GLU A 25 -33.67 -33.93 6.59
CA GLU A 25 -34.48 -33.46 5.45
C GLU A 25 -33.81 -32.23 4.78
N ASN A 26 -34.12 -32.00 3.51
CA ASN A 26 -33.69 -30.81 2.74
C ASN A 26 -32.18 -30.55 2.71
N LEU A 27 -31.36 -31.60 2.58
CA LEU A 27 -29.93 -31.47 2.38
C LEU A 27 -29.60 -31.23 0.90
N LYS A 28 -28.85 -30.15 0.62
CA LYS A 28 -28.29 -29.88 -0.69
C LYS A 28 -26.79 -30.18 -0.69
N LYS A 29 -26.37 -31.15 -1.53
CA LYS A 29 -24.97 -31.52 -1.70
C LYS A 29 -24.26 -30.58 -2.69
N PHE A 30 -22.99 -30.28 -2.39
CA PHE A 30 -22.06 -29.54 -3.24
C PHE A 30 -20.79 -30.39 -3.38
N ASP A 31 -20.46 -30.76 -4.62
CA ASP A 31 -19.29 -31.57 -4.94
C ASP A 31 -18.12 -30.67 -5.38
N GLY A 32 -16.90 -30.88 -4.80
CA GLY A 32 -15.74 -30.09 -5.12
C GLY A 32 -14.46 -30.54 -4.44
N PHE A 33 -13.55 -29.62 -4.14
CA PHE A 33 -12.28 -29.91 -3.45
C PHE A 33 -12.49 -30.57 -2.09
N PHE A 34 -13.51 -30.16 -1.36
CA PHE A 34 -14.17 -30.87 -0.28
C PHE A 34 -15.66 -30.88 -0.58
N ASP A 35 -16.28 -32.04 -0.47
CA ASP A 35 -17.73 -32.16 -0.56
C ASP A 35 -18.38 -31.62 0.70
N PHE A 36 -19.49 -30.92 0.56
CA PHE A 36 -20.26 -30.47 1.72
C PHE A 36 -21.75 -30.51 1.48
N HIS A 37 -22.51 -30.56 2.57
CA HIS A 37 -23.95 -30.53 2.58
C HIS A 37 -24.48 -29.32 3.32
N TYR A 38 -25.42 -28.61 2.74
CA TYR A 38 -26.13 -27.51 3.39
C TYR A 38 -27.54 -27.97 3.80
N SER A 39 -27.84 -27.81 5.09
CA SER A 39 -29.19 -28.01 5.63
C SER A 39 -29.94 -26.69 5.64
N GLU A 40 -30.91 -26.49 4.75
CA GLU A 40 -31.67 -25.26 4.63
C GLU A 40 -32.49 -24.99 5.91
N ASP A 41 -33.11 -26.04 6.49
CA ASP A 41 -33.96 -25.94 7.68
C ASP A 41 -33.18 -25.49 8.93
N ARG A 42 -31.87 -25.80 9.00
CA ARG A 42 -31.03 -25.53 10.17
C ARG A 42 -30.05 -24.37 9.94
N GLY A 43 -29.80 -24.00 8.68
CA GLY A 43 -28.75 -23.08 8.33
C GLY A 43 -27.34 -23.62 8.67
N GLU A 44 -27.12 -24.94 8.53
CA GLU A 44 -25.89 -25.64 8.93
C GLU A 44 -25.16 -26.22 7.72
N ILE A 45 -23.81 -26.23 7.78
CA ILE A 45 -22.94 -26.87 6.79
C ILE A 45 -22.27 -28.08 7.43
N TYR A 46 -22.39 -29.24 6.75
CA TYR A 46 -21.68 -30.46 7.08
C TYR A 46 -20.63 -30.75 6.03
N LEU A 47 -19.36 -30.76 6.44
CA LEU A 47 -18.21 -31.00 5.56
C LEU A 47 -17.86 -32.50 5.60
N GLU A 48 -17.64 -33.09 4.43
CA GLU A 48 -17.04 -34.40 4.28
C GLU A 48 -15.52 -34.27 4.21
N VAL A 49 -14.80 -34.86 5.15
CA VAL A 49 -13.34 -34.91 5.21
C VAL A 49 -12.90 -36.31 4.85
N ASP A 50 -12.50 -36.49 3.61
CA ASP A 50 -12.05 -37.77 3.03
C ASP A 50 -10.52 -37.93 3.05
N THR A 51 -9.80 -36.84 3.24
CA THR A 51 -8.35 -36.82 3.19
C THR A 51 -7.75 -36.22 4.48
N LEU A 52 -7.11 -37.08 5.26
CA LEU A 52 -6.40 -36.69 6.48
C LEU A 52 -4.91 -36.50 6.19
N ASP A 53 -4.26 -35.69 7.02
CA ASP A 53 -2.82 -35.39 6.98
C ASP A 53 -2.29 -34.81 5.67
N THR A 54 -3.18 -34.44 4.74
CA THR A 54 -2.86 -33.74 3.49
C THR A 54 -2.97 -32.24 3.70
N GLU A 55 -1.92 -31.54 3.24
CA GLU A 55 -1.85 -30.08 3.37
C GLU A 55 -2.68 -29.38 2.29
N PHE A 56 -3.34 -28.30 2.69
CA PHE A 56 -4.04 -27.36 1.82
C PHE A 56 -3.94 -25.95 2.38
N LEU A 57 -4.32 -24.94 1.59
CA LEU A 57 -4.27 -23.55 2.02
C LEU A 57 -5.63 -23.11 2.57
N TYR A 58 -5.62 -22.42 3.70
CA TYR A 58 -6.77 -21.70 4.23
C TYR A 58 -6.54 -20.19 4.13
N VAL A 59 -7.49 -19.50 3.51
CA VAL A 59 -7.50 -18.03 3.38
C VAL A 59 -8.84 -17.52 3.87
N HIS A 60 -8.83 -16.46 4.67
CA HIS A 60 -10.05 -15.73 4.99
C HIS A 60 -10.05 -14.36 4.33
N SER A 61 -11.24 -13.83 4.04
CA SER A 61 -11.39 -12.50 3.44
C SER A 61 -12.72 -11.86 3.82
N LEU A 62 -13.03 -10.69 3.27
CA LEU A 62 -14.32 -10.04 3.36
C LEU A 62 -14.96 -9.95 1.98
N SER A 63 -16.01 -10.70 1.70
CA SER A 63 -16.78 -10.55 0.47
C SER A 63 -17.67 -9.32 0.52
N THR A 64 -18.16 -8.95 1.72
CA THR A 64 -18.79 -7.65 1.99
C THR A 64 -18.13 -7.03 3.21
N GLY A 65 -17.49 -5.88 3.01
CA GLY A 65 -16.85 -5.10 4.05
C GLY A 65 -17.61 -3.81 4.36
N LEU A 66 -16.91 -2.85 4.98
CA LEU A 66 -17.48 -1.59 5.45
C LEU A 66 -17.22 -0.41 4.47
N GLY A 67 -16.76 -0.68 3.25
CA GLY A 67 -16.53 0.36 2.25
C GLY A 67 -15.47 1.40 2.63
N SER A 68 -14.47 1.04 3.40
CA SER A 68 -13.44 1.96 3.88
C SER A 68 -12.09 1.29 4.12
N ASN A 69 -11.07 1.66 3.34
CA ASN A 69 -9.68 1.29 3.63
C ASN A 69 -9.20 1.86 4.97
N ASP A 70 -9.70 3.04 5.37
CA ASP A 70 -9.29 3.69 6.63
C ASP A 70 -9.63 2.85 7.86
N LEU A 71 -10.57 1.91 7.71
CA LEU A 71 -10.93 0.93 8.73
C LEU A 71 -10.17 -0.38 8.56
N GLY A 72 -9.55 -0.61 7.38
CA GLY A 72 -8.97 -1.90 7.03
C GLY A 72 -10.01 -3.02 6.97
N LEU A 73 -11.23 -2.71 6.51
CA LEU A 73 -12.38 -3.61 6.45
C LEU A 73 -13.20 -3.34 5.18
N ASP A 74 -12.55 -3.27 4.03
CA ASP A 74 -13.24 -3.07 2.76
C ASP A 74 -13.48 -4.39 2.00
N ARG A 75 -14.33 -4.33 0.98
CA ARG A 75 -14.67 -5.48 0.14
C ARG A 75 -13.42 -6.04 -0.54
N GLY A 76 -13.28 -7.36 -0.52
CA GLY A 76 -12.19 -8.08 -1.18
C GLY A 76 -10.88 -8.10 -0.39
N GLN A 77 -10.86 -7.58 0.85
CA GLN A 77 -9.65 -7.62 1.66
C GLN A 77 -9.30 -9.06 2.04
N LEU A 78 -8.13 -9.52 1.57
CA LEU A 78 -7.59 -10.83 1.90
C LEU A 78 -6.90 -10.81 3.26
N GLY A 79 -7.06 -11.89 4.01
CA GLY A 79 -6.20 -12.24 5.13
C GLY A 79 -4.97 -13.02 4.66
N GLU A 80 -4.08 -13.33 5.59
CA GLU A 80 -2.93 -14.17 5.29
C GLU A 80 -3.38 -15.60 4.93
N GLY A 81 -2.78 -16.16 3.87
CA GLY A 81 -2.92 -17.57 3.55
C GLY A 81 -2.08 -18.44 4.48
N VAL A 82 -2.70 -19.44 5.11
CA VAL A 82 -2.01 -20.32 6.04
C VAL A 82 -2.12 -21.78 5.61
N LEU A 83 -1.01 -22.53 5.75
CA LEU A 83 -0.97 -23.95 5.44
C LEU A 83 -1.63 -24.75 6.56
N VAL A 84 -2.66 -25.50 6.24
CA VAL A 84 -3.43 -26.28 7.19
C VAL A 84 -3.59 -27.73 6.73
N LYS A 85 -3.96 -28.61 7.67
CA LYS A 85 -4.38 -29.97 7.39
C LYS A 85 -5.42 -30.46 8.40
N PHE A 86 -6.25 -31.41 8.00
CA PHE A 86 -7.11 -32.14 8.90
C PHE A 86 -6.37 -33.32 9.54
N VAL A 87 -6.49 -33.45 10.87
CA VAL A 87 -5.88 -34.53 11.65
C VAL A 87 -6.93 -35.14 12.56
N LYS A 88 -7.06 -36.48 12.53
CA LYS A 88 -7.95 -37.20 13.43
C LYS A 88 -7.33 -37.39 14.80
N SER A 89 -8.05 -37.10 15.85
CA SER A 89 -7.67 -37.34 17.24
C SER A 89 -8.89 -37.85 18.04
N GLY A 90 -8.94 -39.13 18.31
CA GLY A 90 -10.10 -39.75 18.95
C GLY A 90 -11.37 -39.60 18.13
N ASN A 91 -12.40 -38.96 18.72
CA ASN A 91 -13.68 -38.64 18.07
C ASN A 91 -13.72 -37.24 17.43
N LYS A 92 -12.56 -36.59 17.22
CA LYS A 92 -12.46 -35.24 16.64
C LYS A 92 -11.61 -35.24 15.37
N ILE A 93 -11.98 -34.34 14.48
CA ILE A 93 -11.13 -33.86 13.38
C ILE A 93 -10.62 -32.47 13.79
N LEU A 94 -9.31 -32.30 13.81
CA LEU A 94 -8.63 -31.04 14.15
C LEU A 94 -8.16 -30.35 12.86
N LEU A 95 -8.50 -29.07 12.68
CA LEU A 95 -7.90 -28.23 11.65
C LEU A 95 -6.62 -27.60 12.23
N ILE A 96 -5.48 -28.03 11.74
CA ILE A 96 -4.17 -27.65 12.29
C ILE A 96 -3.39 -26.81 11.29
N GLN A 97 -3.03 -25.59 11.69
CA GLN A 97 -2.09 -24.75 10.95
C GLN A 97 -0.66 -25.21 11.22
N GLN A 98 0.09 -25.42 10.12
CA GLN A 98 1.49 -25.83 10.15
C GLN A 98 2.41 -24.62 10.37
N ASN A 99 3.51 -24.83 11.10
CA ASN A 99 4.53 -23.80 11.23
C ASN A 99 5.62 -24.04 10.16
N ILE A 100 5.52 -23.30 9.07
CA ILE A 100 6.42 -23.44 7.93
C ILE A 100 7.57 -22.43 7.92
N LYS A 101 7.62 -21.54 8.91
CA LYS A 101 8.70 -20.55 9.06
C LYS A 101 10.03 -21.22 9.51
N TYR A 102 9.93 -22.41 10.09
CA TYR A 102 11.04 -23.19 10.62
C TYR A 102 11.01 -24.58 10.02
N ARG A 103 12.03 -24.94 9.26
CA ARG A 103 12.09 -26.19 8.49
C ARG A 103 13.41 -26.91 8.73
N ALA A 104 13.46 -28.18 8.40
CA ALA A 104 14.69 -28.94 8.18
C ALA A 104 14.55 -29.69 6.84
N ASN A 105 15.18 -29.16 5.79
CA ASN A 105 15.17 -29.77 4.44
C ASN A 105 16.29 -30.83 4.35
N THR A 106 16.08 -31.96 4.98
CA THR A 106 17.05 -33.04 5.13
C THR A 106 16.36 -34.40 4.96
N ASP A 107 17.07 -35.43 4.60
CA ASP A 107 16.59 -36.80 4.60
C ASP A 107 16.58 -37.44 6.01
N ASN A 108 17.19 -36.77 6.98
CA ASN A 108 17.19 -37.19 8.37
C ASN A 108 15.83 -36.94 9.03
N LEU A 109 14.98 -37.98 9.11
CA LEU A 109 13.64 -37.88 9.69
C LEU A 109 13.63 -37.45 11.17
N LEU A 110 14.70 -37.78 11.93
CA LEU A 110 14.79 -37.36 13.33
C LEU A 110 15.07 -35.86 13.46
N GLU A 111 15.86 -35.31 12.57
CA GLU A 111 16.10 -33.86 12.49
C GLU A 111 14.85 -33.08 12.10
N LYS A 112 14.11 -33.56 11.09
CA LYS A 112 12.76 -33.02 10.75
C LYS A 112 11.84 -33.03 11.97
N LYS A 113 11.72 -34.16 12.61
CA LYS A 113 10.86 -34.33 13.80
C LYS A 113 11.30 -33.43 14.95
N SER A 114 12.62 -33.31 15.19
CA SER A 114 13.17 -32.40 16.22
C SER A 114 12.77 -30.95 15.95
N THR A 115 12.88 -30.49 14.68
CA THR A 115 12.48 -29.14 14.28
C THR A 115 10.97 -28.93 14.44
N GLU A 116 10.13 -29.88 14.00
CA GLU A 116 8.68 -29.81 14.17
C GLU A 116 8.26 -29.78 15.65
N GLN A 117 8.97 -30.48 16.52
CA GLN A 117 8.70 -30.47 17.96
C GLN A 117 9.15 -29.21 18.66
N ALA A 118 10.20 -28.53 18.13
CA ALA A 118 10.71 -27.28 18.68
C ALA A 118 9.78 -26.08 18.41
N PHE A 119 9.02 -26.12 17.32
CA PHE A 119 8.17 -25.00 16.88
C PHE A 119 6.70 -25.42 16.84
N GLY A 120 5.89 -24.76 17.66
CA GLY A 120 4.49 -25.13 17.87
C GLY A 120 3.61 -24.99 16.61
N LYS A 121 2.62 -25.84 16.54
CA LYS A 121 1.50 -25.80 15.59
C LYS A 121 0.32 -25.10 16.24
N SER A 122 -0.63 -24.55 15.44
CA SER A 122 -1.87 -23.96 15.96
C SER A 122 -3.05 -24.82 15.57
N VAL A 123 -3.85 -25.23 16.55
CA VAL A 123 -5.15 -25.86 16.28
C VAL A 123 -6.16 -24.72 16.09
N LEU A 124 -6.62 -24.51 14.85
CA LEU A 124 -7.58 -23.47 14.51
C LEU A 124 -8.98 -23.83 14.99
N PHE A 125 -9.37 -25.12 14.89
CA PHE A 125 -10.63 -25.63 15.38
C PHE A 125 -10.58 -27.14 15.60
N GLY A 126 -11.51 -27.67 16.43
CA GLY A 126 -11.71 -29.09 16.66
C GLY A 126 -13.17 -29.47 16.46
N PHE A 127 -13.45 -30.27 15.44
CA PHE A 127 -14.77 -30.70 15.06
C PHE A 127 -15.10 -32.10 15.64
N GLU A 128 -16.26 -32.27 16.19
CA GLU A 128 -16.75 -33.62 16.55
C GLU A 128 -17.18 -34.40 15.29
N ILE A 129 -16.75 -35.63 15.18
CA ILE A 129 -17.19 -36.52 14.11
C ILE A 129 -18.66 -36.85 14.32
N LYS A 130 -19.52 -36.51 13.36
CA LYS A 130 -20.94 -36.78 13.37
C LYS A 130 -21.28 -38.13 12.72
N GLU A 131 -20.50 -38.49 11.68
CA GLU A 131 -20.68 -39.75 10.97
C GLU A 131 -19.33 -40.19 10.40
N THR A 132 -19.15 -41.50 10.23
CA THR A 132 -18.00 -42.09 9.54
C THR A 132 -18.50 -42.99 8.41
N LYS A 133 -18.08 -42.69 7.17
CA LYS A 133 -18.40 -43.46 5.95
C LYS A 133 -17.09 -43.99 5.36
N GLY A 134 -16.72 -45.22 5.75
CA GLY A 134 -15.41 -45.75 5.37
C GLY A 134 -14.27 -44.88 5.95
N GLU A 135 -13.49 -44.23 5.09
CA GLU A 135 -12.39 -43.31 5.48
C GLU A 135 -12.83 -41.85 5.50
N THR A 136 -14.08 -41.55 5.13
CA THR A 136 -14.63 -40.17 5.11
C THR A 136 -15.32 -39.86 6.44
N TYR A 137 -15.04 -38.68 6.98
CA TYR A 137 -15.61 -38.20 8.25
C TYR A 137 -16.51 -36.98 7.98
N VAL A 138 -17.76 -37.08 8.43
CA VAL A 138 -18.70 -35.94 8.38
C VAL A 138 -18.58 -35.11 9.65
N ILE A 139 -18.38 -33.84 9.52
CA ILE A 139 -18.24 -32.87 10.62
C ILE A 139 -19.23 -31.71 10.48
N ASP A 140 -19.70 -31.17 11.59
CA ASP A 140 -20.42 -29.87 11.60
C ASP A 140 -19.41 -28.74 11.48
N PHE A 141 -19.42 -28.11 10.30
CA PHE A 141 -18.46 -27.02 9.97
C PHE A 141 -18.97 -25.65 10.36
N THR A 142 -20.25 -25.50 10.65
CA THR A 142 -20.92 -24.24 10.96
C THR A 142 -20.23 -23.44 12.10
N PRO A 143 -19.88 -24.05 13.26
CA PRO A 143 -19.27 -23.30 14.36
C PRO A 143 -17.96 -22.62 14.00
N PHE A 144 -17.18 -23.18 13.08
CA PHE A 144 -15.94 -22.59 12.59
C PHE A 144 -16.21 -21.33 11.75
N LEU A 145 -17.22 -21.36 10.90
CA LEU A 145 -17.62 -20.23 10.07
C LEU A 145 -18.12 -19.04 10.91
N MET A 146 -18.65 -19.31 12.12
CA MET A 146 -19.16 -18.29 13.04
C MET A 146 -18.08 -17.61 13.90
N LEU A 147 -16.78 -17.89 13.68
CA LEU A 147 -15.69 -17.21 14.35
C LEU A 147 -15.34 -15.90 13.64
N ASP A 148 -14.83 -14.92 14.39
CA ASP A 148 -14.22 -13.69 13.83
C ASP A 148 -12.80 -14.00 13.29
N ALA A 149 -12.71 -14.78 12.22
CA ALA A 149 -11.44 -15.20 11.64
C ALA A 149 -10.67 -14.02 10.99
N HIS A 150 -11.39 -13.03 10.47
CA HIS A 150 -10.78 -11.82 9.87
C HIS A 150 -10.34 -10.79 10.91
N GLY A 151 -10.70 -10.98 12.20
CA GLY A 151 -10.31 -10.09 13.28
C GLY A 151 -11.00 -8.73 13.24
N VAL A 152 -12.26 -8.69 12.79
CA VAL A 152 -13.05 -7.45 12.65
C VAL A 152 -13.12 -6.67 13.96
N ALA A 153 -13.45 -7.36 15.07
CA ALA A 153 -13.53 -6.73 16.39
C ALA A 153 -12.20 -6.14 16.85
N GLN A 154 -11.10 -6.85 16.62
CA GLN A 154 -9.75 -6.38 16.94
C GLN A 154 -9.35 -5.20 16.05
N ASN A 155 -9.70 -5.21 14.78
CA ASN A 155 -9.43 -4.14 13.83
C ASN A 155 -10.16 -2.84 14.21
N LEU A 156 -11.45 -2.92 14.56
CA LEU A 156 -12.22 -1.79 15.06
C LEU A 156 -11.61 -1.20 16.35
N LYS A 157 -11.14 -2.05 17.27
CA LYS A 157 -10.46 -1.62 18.50
C LYS A 157 -9.13 -0.92 18.17
N ARG A 158 -8.30 -1.49 17.30
CA ARG A 158 -7.02 -0.91 16.87
C ARG A 158 -7.20 0.47 16.21
N ASN A 159 -8.24 0.62 15.41
CA ASN A 159 -8.61 1.89 14.76
C ASN A 159 -9.31 2.88 15.71
N LYS A 160 -9.49 2.55 16.99
CA LYS A 160 -10.15 3.39 18.02
C LYS A 160 -11.62 3.71 17.68
N GLU A 161 -12.28 2.83 16.93
CA GLU A 161 -13.69 2.97 16.56
C GLU A 161 -14.65 2.50 17.67
N GLY A 162 -14.18 1.63 18.57
CA GLY A 162 -14.93 1.12 19.70
C GLY A 162 -14.52 -0.31 20.07
N ILE A 163 -15.22 -0.87 21.04
CA ILE A 163 -15.07 -2.28 21.45
C ILE A 163 -16.33 -3.02 21.05
N TYR A 164 -16.18 -4.02 20.21
CA TYR A 164 -17.27 -4.79 19.63
C TYR A 164 -17.12 -6.28 19.97
N LYS A 165 -18.27 -6.99 20.02
CA LYS A 165 -18.33 -8.43 20.26
C LYS A 165 -19.31 -9.05 19.27
N LEU A 166 -19.03 -10.28 18.82
CA LEU A 166 -19.93 -11.07 18.00
C LEU A 166 -21.27 -11.25 18.70
N ASP A 167 -22.35 -11.02 17.96
CA ASP A 167 -23.72 -11.33 18.38
C ASP A 167 -24.20 -12.62 17.71
N LYS A 168 -24.10 -13.72 18.43
CA LYS A 168 -24.43 -15.05 17.90
C LYS A 168 -25.87 -15.18 17.42
N THR A 169 -26.81 -14.33 17.91
CA THR A 169 -28.23 -14.40 17.51
C THR A 169 -28.48 -13.82 16.12
N ARG A 170 -27.53 -13.08 15.56
CA ARG A 170 -27.61 -12.43 14.25
C ARG A 170 -26.61 -12.97 13.24
N ASN A 171 -25.87 -14.02 13.61
CA ASN A 171 -24.92 -14.68 12.72
C ASN A 171 -25.60 -15.84 11.99
N THR A 172 -25.26 -16.02 10.73
CA THR A 172 -25.77 -17.12 9.91
C THR A 172 -24.79 -17.49 8.79
N VAL A 173 -24.90 -18.73 8.29
CA VAL A 173 -24.29 -19.11 7.02
C VAL A 173 -24.93 -18.30 5.91
N TRP A 174 -24.12 -17.81 4.98
CA TRP A 174 -24.56 -17.01 3.84
C TRP A 174 -24.29 -17.77 2.55
N MET A 175 -25.35 -18.18 1.84
CA MET A 175 -25.23 -19.14 0.73
C MET A 175 -24.95 -18.52 -0.63
N GLU A 176 -24.98 -17.18 -0.77
CA GLU A 176 -24.85 -16.49 -2.06
C GLU A 176 -23.56 -16.87 -2.82
N ASN A 177 -22.42 -16.87 -2.10
CA ASN A 177 -21.14 -17.28 -2.65
C ASN A 177 -20.52 -18.47 -1.91
N THR A 178 -21.34 -19.26 -1.20
CA THR A 178 -20.94 -20.57 -0.66
C THR A 178 -21.02 -21.59 -1.78
N LYS A 179 -19.85 -22.03 -2.29
CA LYS A 179 -19.73 -22.82 -3.53
C LYS A 179 -18.58 -23.82 -3.43
N ALA A 180 -18.67 -24.87 -4.19
CA ALA A 180 -17.59 -25.85 -4.37
C ALA A 180 -17.05 -25.77 -5.81
N PHE A 181 -15.73 -25.80 -5.93
CA PHE A 181 -15.00 -25.85 -7.20
C PHE A 181 -13.98 -27.00 -7.15
N PRO A 182 -13.44 -27.47 -8.31
CA PRO A 182 -12.53 -28.61 -8.34
C PRO A 182 -11.23 -28.43 -7.53
N LYS A 183 -10.75 -27.20 -7.35
CA LYS A 183 -9.49 -26.89 -6.64
C LYS A 183 -9.67 -25.99 -5.42
N ASN A 184 -10.88 -25.59 -5.11
CA ASN A 184 -11.18 -24.78 -3.93
C ASN A 184 -12.64 -24.97 -3.47
N VAL A 185 -12.91 -24.68 -2.21
CA VAL A 185 -14.26 -24.58 -1.67
C VAL A 185 -14.37 -23.28 -0.87
N GLU A 186 -15.49 -22.58 -1.08
CA GLU A 186 -15.75 -21.26 -0.58
C GLU A 186 -16.96 -21.25 0.34
N PHE A 187 -16.81 -20.68 1.53
CA PHE A 187 -17.88 -20.56 2.51
C PHE A 187 -18.04 -19.12 2.93
N GLU A 188 -19.26 -18.67 3.10
CA GLU A 188 -19.57 -17.35 3.63
C GLU A 188 -20.41 -17.41 4.90
N ALA A 189 -20.10 -16.48 5.81
CA ALA A 189 -20.88 -16.26 7.01
C ALA A 189 -21.18 -14.77 7.18
N MET A 190 -22.43 -14.42 7.38
CA MET A 190 -22.84 -13.10 7.80
C MET A 190 -22.64 -13.00 9.30
N LEU A 191 -21.72 -12.12 9.71
CA LEU A 191 -21.35 -11.89 11.10
C LEU A 191 -21.71 -10.48 11.54
N THR A 192 -22.39 -10.38 12.67
CA THR A 192 -22.78 -9.10 13.27
C THR A 192 -22.04 -8.89 14.58
N PHE A 193 -21.46 -7.71 14.72
CA PHE A 193 -20.74 -7.27 15.89
C PHE A 193 -21.49 -6.11 16.57
N VAL A 194 -21.71 -6.21 17.86
CA VAL A 194 -22.39 -5.18 18.66
C VAL A 194 -21.43 -4.50 19.61
N GLY A 195 -21.56 -3.17 19.74
CA GLY A 195 -20.68 -2.39 20.56
C GLY A 195 -21.10 -0.93 20.70
N GLN A 196 -20.27 -0.16 21.41
CA GLN A 196 -20.45 1.28 21.56
C GLN A 196 -19.46 2.02 20.66
N PRO A 197 -19.94 2.78 19.67
CA PRO A 197 -19.10 3.52 18.75
C PRO A 197 -18.43 4.71 19.44
N ILE A 198 -17.10 4.80 19.37
CA ILE A 198 -16.27 5.90 19.90
C ILE A 198 -15.76 6.76 18.75
N GLY A 199 -15.24 6.10 17.70
CA GLY A 199 -14.67 6.76 16.52
C GLY A 199 -15.69 7.38 15.59
N LYS A 200 -15.18 8.14 14.61
CA LYS A 200 -16.00 8.85 13.62
C LYS A 200 -16.09 8.12 12.28
N LYS A 201 -15.06 7.30 11.93
CA LYS A 201 -14.98 6.67 10.61
C LYS A 201 -16.12 5.67 10.40
N LEU A 202 -16.34 4.80 11.38
CA LEU A 202 -17.40 3.79 11.32
C LEU A 202 -18.80 4.42 11.12
N ARG A 203 -19.06 5.55 11.79
CA ARG A 203 -20.35 6.28 11.67
C ARG A 203 -20.62 6.84 10.28
N THR A 204 -19.60 6.95 9.43
CA THR A 204 -19.75 7.49 8.07
C THR A 204 -20.04 6.43 7.03
N VAL A 205 -19.93 5.14 7.37
CA VAL A 205 -19.99 4.03 6.40
C VAL A 205 -21.07 3.00 6.67
N ILE A 206 -21.64 2.97 7.87
CA ILE A 206 -22.70 2.02 8.23
C ILE A 206 -23.93 2.73 8.78
N PRO A 207 -25.13 2.15 8.60
CA PRO A 207 -26.39 2.76 9.05
C PRO A 207 -26.51 2.94 10.56
N ASP A 208 -26.11 1.93 11.34
CA ASP A 208 -26.06 1.97 12.81
C ASP A 208 -24.69 1.51 13.32
N ALA A 209 -23.89 2.46 13.80
CA ALA A 209 -22.56 2.20 14.30
C ALA A 209 -22.49 1.31 15.56
N ARG A 210 -23.64 1.00 16.20
CA ARG A 210 -23.72 0.03 17.30
C ARG A 210 -23.83 -1.41 16.83
N SER A 211 -24.13 -1.62 15.53
CA SER A 211 -24.39 -2.95 14.94
C SER A 211 -23.67 -3.03 13.60
N VAL A 212 -22.48 -3.62 13.60
CA VAL A 212 -21.61 -3.76 12.44
C VAL A 212 -21.78 -5.15 11.85
N THR A 213 -22.21 -5.24 10.59
CA THR A 213 -22.36 -6.50 9.89
C THR A 213 -21.41 -6.57 8.70
N VAL A 214 -20.72 -7.70 8.55
CA VAL A 214 -19.87 -8.05 7.42
C VAL A 214 -20.22 -9.44 6.92
N ILE A 215 -19.88 -9.75 5.66
CA ILE A 215 -19.87 -11.13 5.18
C ILE A 215 -18.42 -11.57 5.12
N GLN A 216 -18.06 -12.45 6.05
CA GLN A 216 -16.75 -13.06 6.12
C GLN A 216 -16.72 -14.27 5.19
N HIS A 217 -15.62 -14.38 4.46
CA HIS A 217 -15.40 -15.41 3.47
C HIS A 217 -14.23 -16.31 3.89
N HIS A 218 -14.39 -17.61 3.67
CA HIS A 218 -13.39 -18.63 3.97
C HIS A 218 -13.13 -19.46 2.72
N SER A 219 -11.87 -19.55 2.31
CA SER A 219 -11.42 -20.35 1.18
C SER A 219 -10.54 -21.50 1.64
N PHE A 220 -10.87 -22.73 1.28
CA PHE A 220 -9.98 -23.88 1.34
C PHE A 220 -9.49 -24.18 -0.07
N VAL A 221 -8.19 -24.17 -0.26
CA VAL A 221 -7.55 -24.12 -1.57
C VAL A 221 -6.57 -25.28 -1.71
N ALA A 222 -6.72 -26.07 -2.76
CA ALA A 222 -5.77 -27.12 -3.10
C ALA A 222 -4.40 -26.52 -3.43
N LEU A 223 -3.35 -27.13 -2.92
CA LEU A 223 -1.99 -26.71 -3.26
C LEU A 223 -1.65 -27.13 -4.70
N PRO A 224 -0.78 -26.37 -5.38
CA PRO A 224 -0.32 -26.70 -6.72
C PRO A 224 0.38 -28.06 -6.76
N GLU A 225 0.37 -28.67 -7.94
CA GLU A 225 1.09 -29.91 -8.20
C GLU A 225 2.61 -29.74 -8.00
N LEU A 226 3.27 -30.84 -7.64
CA LEU A 226 4.71 -30.86 -7.46
C LEU A 226 5.46 -30.47 -8.75
N GLY A 227 6.72 -30.09 -8.63
CA GLY A 227 7.59 -29.77 -9.77
C GLY A 227 7.82 -28.27 -10.01
N TYR A 228 7.18 -27.38 -9.22
CA TYR A 228 7.54 -25.96 -9.28
C TYR A 228 9.00 -25.75 -8.81
N LYS A 229 9.79 -25.06 -9.65
CA LYS A 229 11.17 -24.69 -9.32
C LYS A 229 11.19 -23.34 -8.64
N THR A 230 11.58 -23.28 -7.37
CA THR A 230 11.81 -22.02 -6.67
C THR A 230 12.97 -21.26 -7.33
N ARG A 231 12.95 -19.94 -7.27
CA ARG A 231 14.06 -19.10 -7.73
C ARG A 231 14.61 -18.28 -6.58
N ASP A 232 15.92 -18.28 -6.42
CA ASP A 232 16.60 -17.57 -5.34
C ASP A 232 16.31 -16.06 -5.40
N PHE A 233 16.20 -15.44 -4.22
CA PHE A 233 16.04 -14.00 -4.08
C PHE A 233 17.39 -13.31 -4.07
N ASP A 234 17.56 -12.32 -4.94
CA ASP A 234 18.63 -11.33 -4.89
C ASP A 234 18.04 -9.97 -4.43
N PRO A 235 18.65 -9.24 -3.49
CA PRO A 235 18.11 -7.97 -3.00
C PRO A 235 17.96 -6.91 -4.10
N ARG A 236 18.55 -7.09 -5.26
CA ARG A 236 18.51 -6.20 -6.41
C ARG A 236 17.45 -6.55 -7.45
N CYS A 237 16.75 -7.68 -7.31
CA CYS A 237 15.92 -8.23 -8.39
C CYS A 237 14.54 -7.55 -8.55
N GLY A 238 14.09 -6.78 -7.56
CA GLY A 238 12.78 -6.11 -7.60
C GLY A 238 11.58 -7.00 -7.30
N SER A 239 11.78 -8.27 -6.93
CA SER A 239 10.70 -9.20 -6.62
C SER A 239 10.48 -9.33 -5.12
N TYR A 240 9.25 -9.71 -4.71
CA TYR A 240 8.96 -9.98 -3.31
C TYR A 240 9.66 -11.23 -2.80
N PRO A 241 10.36 -11.17 -1.65
CA PRO A 241 10.97 -12.34 -1.03
C PRO A 241 9.98 -13.09 -0.15
N MET A 242 9.99 -14.42 -0.23
CA MET A 242 9.58 -15.30 0.85
C MET A 242 10.80 -15.87 1.56
N SER A 243 10.66 -16.22 2.83
CA SER A 243 11.80 -16.75 3.58
C SER A 243 11.39 -17.71 4.69
N TYR A 244 12.30 -18.64 5.01
CA TYR A 244 12.20 -19.52 6.16
C TYR A 244 13.58 -19.77 6.77
N LEU A 245 13.62 -20.31 7.97
CA LEU A 245 14.86 -20.77 8.61
C LEU A 245 15.00 -22.29 8.39
N ASP A 246 16.10 -22.70 7.76
CA ASP A 246 16.40 -24.09 7.49
C ASP A 246 17.44 -24.62 8.47
N TYR A 247 17.00 -25.37 9.47
CA TYR A 247 17.84 -25.88 10.55
C TYR A 247 18.79 -27.01 10.12
N SER A 248 18.58 -27.57 8.92
CA SER A 248 19.54 -28.53 8.33
C SER A 248 20.67 -27.87 7.57
N THR A 249 20.68 -26.54 7.46
CA THR A 249 21.76 -25.82 6.78
C THR A 249 23.07 -25.93 7.53
N PRO A 250 24.20 -26.26 6.84
CA PRO A 250 25.53 -26.25 7.45
C PRO A 250 25.85 -24.93 8.16
N VAL A 251 26.56 -25.01 9.32
CA VAL A 251 26.83 -23.82 10.17
C VAL A 251 27.62 -22.71 9.49
N TRP A 252 28.32 -22.98 8.41
CA TRP A 252 29.03 -21.97 7.61
C TRP A 252 28.20 -21.31 6.53
N GLU A 253 26.94 -21.73 6.36
CA GLU A 253 25.98 -21.12 5.43
C GLU A 253 24.87 -20.36 6.18
N PRO A 254 24.26 -19.34 5.53
CA PRO A 254 23.11 -18.64 6.11
C PRO A 254 21.91 -19.58 6.30
N ILE A 255 21.45 -19.70 7.54
CA ILE A 255 20.27 -20.50 7.90
C ILE A 255 18.99 -19.95 7.26
N LYS A 256 18.89 -18.63 7.03
CA LYS A 256 17.73 -18.00 6.41
C LYS A 256 17.79 -18.14 4.89
N LYS A 257 16.96 -19.02 4.35
CA LYS A 257 16.78 -19.20 2.91
C LYS A 257 15.73 -18.21 2.41
N ARG A 258 15.91 -17.69 1.20
CA ARG A 258 15.03 -16.72 0.55
C ARG A 258 14.80 -17.10 -0.89
N PHE A 259 13.56 -16.97 -1.37
CA PHE A 259 13.17 -17.19 -2.75
C PHE A 259 12.13 -16.16 -3.15
N ILE A 260 11.95 -15.91 -4.44
CA ILE A 260 10.97 -14.95 -4.94
C ILE A 260 9.58 -15.58 -5.07
N THR A 261 8.54 -14.75 -5.08
CA THR A 261 7.17 -15.14 -5.45
C THR A 261 6.95 -14.90 -6.94
N ARG A 262 6.37 -15.88 -7.65
CA ARG A 262 6.00 -15.77 -9.08
C ARG A 262 4.98 -16.82 -9.49
N HIS A 263 4.26 -16.59 -10.57
CA HIS A 263 3.43 -17.64 -11.20
C HIS A 263 4.32 -18.72 -11.81
N ARG A 264 3.80 -19.94 -11.91
CA ARG A 264 4.36 -20.97 -12.79
C ARG A 264 4.18 -20.52 -14.23
N LEU A 265 5.25 -20.53 -15.00
CA LEU A 265 5.22 -20.20 -16.43
C LEU A 265 6.29 -21.04 -17.13
N GLU A 266 5.89 -21.82 -18.09
CA GLU A 266 6.75 -22.75 -18.83
C GLU A 266 6.49 -22.60 -20.32
N LYS A 267 7.55 -22.68 -21.15
CA LYS A 267 7.41 -22.67 -22.60
C LYS A 267 6.93 -24.02 -23.11
N LYS A 268 6.03 -24.01 -24.10
CA LYS A 268 5.70 -25.23 -24.83
C LYS A 268 6.95 -25.78 -25.52
N SER A 269 7.10 -27.10 -25.53
CA SER A 269 8.22 -27.76 -26.21
C SER A 269 8.11 -27.51 -27.71
N ASN A 270 8.97 -26.65 -28.25
CA ASN A 270 9.11 -26.38 -29.67
C ASN A 270 10.48 -26.88 -30.15
N SER A 271 10.53 -28.10 -30.64
CA SER A 271 11.70 -28.60 -31.35
C SER A 271 11.86 -27.84 -32.68
N GLY A 272 12.71 -26.81 -32.69
CA GLY A 272 13.22 -26.22 -33.95
C GLY A 272 12.78 -24.80 -34.26
N ASN A 273 12.08 -24.07 -33.43
CA ASN A 273 11.70 -22.69 -33.76
C ASN A 273 12.55 -21.66 -32.97
N THR A 274 13.20 -20.74 -33.68
CA THR A 274 14.02 -19.65 -33.10
C THR A 274 13.20 -18.39 -32.79
N GLY A 275 11.86 -18.47 -32.91
CA GLY A 275 10.94 -17.34 -32.64
C GLY A 275 10.35 -17.32 -31.24
N LEU A 276 9.32 -16.48 -31.06
CA LEU A 276 8.53 -16.42 -29.84
C LEU A 276 7.79 -17.74 -29.62
N VAL A 277 7.73 -18.20 -28.37
CA VAL A 277 7.14 -19.48 -27.96
C VAL A 277 5.92 -19.25 -27.07
N GLU A 278 4.83 -19.97 -27.28
CA GLU A 278 3.66 -19.95 -26.41
C GLU A 278 3.96 -20.56 -25.06
N ALA A 279 3.30 -20.06 -24.02
CA ALA A 279 3.31 -20.69 -22.71
C ALA A 279 2.45 -21.96 -22.72
N VAL A 280 2.83 -22.97 -21.90
CA VAL A 280 1.99 -24.15 -21.63
C VAL A 280 0.65 -23.69 -21.08
N GLU A 281 0.69 -22.81 -20.09
CA GLU A 281 -0.46 -22.12 -19.52
C GLU A 281 -0.13 -20.62 -19.40
N PRO A 282 -0.82 -19.73 -20.14
CA PRO A 282 -0.59 -18.29 -20.04
C PRO A 282 -1.14 -17.74 -18.73
N ILE A 283 -0.53 -16.67 -18.22
CA ILE A 283 -1.03 -15.91 -17.09
C ILE A 283 -2.18 -15.03 -17.59
N VAL A 284 -3.40 -15.32 -17.17
CA VAL A 284 -4.59 -14.57 -17.61
C VAL A 284 -5.22 -13.85 -16.43
N TYR A 285 -5.42 -12.54 -16.57
CA TYR A 285 -6.17 -11.70 -15.62
C TYR A 285 -7.55 -11.38 -16.18
N TYR A 286 -8.53 -11.35 -15.29
CA TYR A 286 -9.92 -11.10 -15.65
C TYR A 286 -10.43 -9.85 -14.93
N LEU A 287 -10.84 -8.85 -15.71
CA LEU A 287 -11.42 -7.62 -15.18
C LEU A 287 -12.89 -7.84 -14.81
N ASP A 288 -13.28 -7.29 -13.67
CA ASP A 288 -14.66 -7.20 -13.18
C ASP A 288 -15.57 -6.56 -14.25
N PRO A 289 -16.58 -7.28 -14.77
CA PRO A 289 -17.50 -6.76 -15.79
C PRO A 289 -18.34 -5.58 -15.29
N GLY A 290 -18.46 -5.37 -13.96
CA GLY A 290 -19.10 -4.20 -13.38
C GLY A 290 -18.34 -2.88 -13.55
N THR A 291 -17.14 -2.91 -14.13
CA THR A 291 -16.34 -1.70 -14.38
C THR A 291 -16.94 -0.86 -15.52
N PRO A 292 -17.22 0.43 -15.32
CA PRO A 292 -17.83 1.26 -16.38
C PRO A 292 -16.82 1.74 -17.43
N GLU A 293 -17.30 2.02 -18.65
CA GLU A 293 -16.52 2.76 -19.65
C GLU A 293 -16.39 4.26 -19.26
N PRO A 294 -15.32 4.95 -19.64
CA PRO A 294 -14.12 4.50 -20.37
C PRO A 294 -13.04 3.86 -19.47
N ILE A 295 -13.31 3.65 -18.20
CA ILE A 295 -12.36 3.14 -17.22
C ILE A 295 -12.02 1.68 -17.52
N ARG A 296 -13.01 0.89 -17.92
CA ARG A 296 -12.84 -0.52 -18.30
C ARG A 296 -11.76 -0.68 -19.37
N SER A 297 -11.88 0.04 -20.49
CA SER A 297 -10.91 0.03 -21.57
C SER A 297 -9.52 0.45 -21.09
N ALA A 298 -9.42 1.49 -20.27
CA ALA A 298 -8.15 1.97 -19.74
C ALA A 298 -7.47 0.94 -18.82
N LEU A 299 -8.23 0.24 -17.98
CA LEU A 299 -7.71 -0.79 -17.07
C LEU A 299 -7.16 -2.00 -17.84
N ILE A 300 -7.90 -2.47 -18.87
CA ILE A 300 -7.47 -3.56 -19.74
C ILE A 300 -6.19 -3.17 -20.48
N GLU A 301 -6.17 -1.99 -21.09
CA GLU A 301 -5.00 -1.48 -21.83
C GLU A 301 -3.76 -1.44 -20.92
N GLY A 302 -3.88 -0.81 -19.74
CA GLY A 302 -2.75 -0.66 -18.82
C GLY A 302 -2.23 -1.99 -18.27
N ALA A 303 -3.12 -2.88 -17.84
CA ALA A 303 -2.72 -4.21 -17.37
C ALA A 303 -2.05 -5.05 -18.48
N SER A 304 -2.52 -4.90 -19.73
CA SER A 304 -1.97 -5.65 -20.87
C SER A 304 -0.54 -5.25 -21.23
N TRP A 305 -0.02 -4.11 -20.76
CA TRP A 305 1.37 -3.70 -21.01
C TRP A 305 2.39 -4.75 -20.55
N TRP A 306 2.09 -5.52 -19.50
CA TRP A 306 2.99 -6.58 -19.03
C TRP A 306 3.34 -7.62 -20.09
N ASN A 307 2.47 -7.84 -21.09
CA ASN A 307 2.79 -8.77 -22.19
C ASN A 307 4.04 -8.36 -22.96
N GLU A 308 4.38 -7.06 -23.03
CA GLU A 308 5.62 -6.58 -23.64
C GLU A 308 6.86 -7.14 -22.93
N ALA A 309 6.83 -7.22 -21.60
CA ALA A 309 7.94 -7.74 -20.80
C ALA A 309 8.09 -9.26 -20.96
N PHE A 310 6.99 -10.00 -21.07
CA PHE A 310 7.04 -11.45 -21.35
C PHE A 310 7.48 -11.74 -22.80
N THR A 311 7.09 -10.89 -23.74
CA THR A 311 7.58 -10.96 -25.13
C THR A 311 9.09 -10.74 -25.18
N ALA A 312 9.64 -9.80 -24.39
CA ALA A 312 11.08 -9.53 -24.32
C ALA A 312 11.92 -10.73 -23.86
N ILE A 313 11.32 -11.69 -23.14
CA ILE A 313 11.98 -12.95 -22.71
C ILE A 313 11.60 -14.15 -23.57
N GLY A 314 11.04 -13.89 -24.77
CA GLY A 314 10.81 -14.91 -25.81
C GLY A 314 9.46 -15.63 -25.72
N TYR A 315 8.49 -15.11 -24.97
CA TYR A 315 7.13 -15.67 -24.97
C TYR A 315 6.23 -14.98 -25.99
N ASN A 316 5.32 -15.76 -26.57
CA ASN A 316 4.24 -15.28 -27.42
C ASN A 316 2.95 -15.24 -26.60
N ASP A 317 2.41 -14.05 -26.37
CA ASP A 317 1.12 -13.83 -25.69
C ASP A 317 0.94 -14.58 -24.34
N ALA A 318 2.01 -14.65 -23.55
CA ALA A 318 2.01 -15.38 -22.30
C ALA A 318 1.31 -14.64 -21.14
N PHE A 319 1.07 -13.34 -21.30
CA PHE A 319 0.31 -12.53 -20.35
C PHE A 319 -0.89 -11.90 -21.04
N GLN A 320 -2.10 -12.16 -20.55
CA GLN A 320 -3.34 -11.74 -21.17
C GLN A 320 -4.28 -11.07 -20.16
N VAL A 321 -5.06 -10.09 -20.63
CA VAL A 321 -6.12 -9.46 -19.84
C VAL A 321 -7.44 -9.55 -20.59
N LYS A 322 -8.47 -10.07 -19.93
CA LYS A 322 -9.81 -10.33 -20.51
C LYS A 322 -10.90 -9.81 -19.57
N LEU A 323 -12.11 -9.70 -20.07
CA LEU A 323 -13.27 -9.58 -19.21
C LEU A 323 -13.59 -10.95 -18.59
N LEU A 324 -14.04 -10.96 -17.36
CA LEU A 324 -14.51 -12.18 -16.71
C LEU A 324 -15.69 -12.74 -17.53
N PRO A 325 -15.66 -14.01 -17.92
CA PRO A 325 -16.75 -14.63 -18.67
C PRO A 325 -18.08 -14.56 -17.94
N GLU A 326 -19.18 -14.50 -18.69
CA GLU A 326 -20.52 -14.57 -18.10
C GLU A 326 -20.70 -15.89 -17.34
N GLY A 327 -21.25 -15.79 -16.13
CA GLY A 327 -21.43 -16.95 -15.24
C GLY A 327 -20.17 -17.45 -14.52
N ALA A 328 -18.98 -16.91 -14.84
CA ALA A 328 -17.77 -17.19 -14.07
C ALA A 328 -17.78 -16.45 -12.72
N ASP A 329 -17.17 -17.09 -11.73
CA ASP A 329 -17.07 -16.52 -10.37
C ASP A 329 -15.67 -16.01 -10.09
N MET A 330 -15.55 -14.78 -9.60
CA MET A 330 -14.26 -14.19 -9.22
C MET A 330 -13.58 -14.94 -8.05
N MET A 331 -14.34 -15.73 -7.30
CA MET A 331 -13.83 -16.54 -6.18
C MET A 331 -13.18 -17.83 -6.69
N ASP A 332 -13.55 -18.31 -7.86
CA ASP A 332 -12.93 -19.50 -8.47
C ASP A 332 -11.43 -19.24 -8.67
N LEU A 333 -10.63 -20.19 -8.17
CA LEU A 333 -9.18 -20.11 -8.17
C LEU A 333 -8.56 -20.04 -9.57
N ARG A 334 -9.26 -20.51 -10.58
CA ARG A 334 -8.82 -20.50 -11.98
C ARG A 334 -8.71 -19.09 -12.58
N TYR A 335 -9.27 -18.05 -11.90
CA TYR A 335 -9.28 -16.69 -12.41
C TYR A 335 -8.44 -15.77 -11.53
N ASN A 336 -7.33 -15.22 -12.05
CA ASN A 336 -6.72 -14.03 -11.47
C ASN A 336 -7.63 -12.83 -11.78
N VAL A 337 -7.89 -11.97 -10.81
CA VAL A 337 -8.94 -10.95 -10.94
C VAL A 337 -8.44 -9.53 -10.75
N ILE A 338 -9.04 -8.61 -11.50
CA ILE A 338 -8.94 -7.16 -11.32
C ILE A 338 -10.31 -6.66 -10.92
N GLN A 339 -10.50 -6.43 -9.62
CA GLN A 339 -11.78 -6.07 -9.02
C GLN A 339 -11.96 -4.56 -8.93
N TRP A 340 -13.14 -4.07 -9.36
CA TRP A 340 -13.54 -2.67 -9.21
C TRP A 340 -14.30 -2.46 -7.90
N VAL A 341 -13.76 -1.61 -6.99
CA VAL A 341 -14.28 -1.48 -5.62
C VAL A 341 -14.75 -0.07 -5.32
N HIS A 342 -15.97 0.06 -4.78
CA HIS A 342 -16.50 1.32 -4.29
C HIS A 342 -16.18 1.52 -2.81
N ARG A 343 -15.74 2.75 -2.47
CA ARG A 343 -15.39 3.13 -1.10
C ARG A 343 -15.96 4.50 -0.78
N SER A 344 -16.20 4.78 0.50
CA SER A 344 -16.72 6.08 0.98
C SER A 344 -15.71 7.21 0.82
N THR A 345 -14.43 6.87 0.77
CA THR A 345 -13.31 7.80 0.59
C THR A 345 -12.38 7.28 -0.47
N ARG A 346 -11.48 8.11 -0.98
CA ARG A 346 -10.56 7.71 -2.04
C ARG A 346 -9.68 6.55 -1.65
N GLY A 347 -9.23 6.29 -0.56
CA GLY A 347 -8.38 5.16 -0.20
C GLY A 347 -7.27 4.88 -1.23
N TRP A 348 -6.70 3.71 -1.16
CA TRP A 348 -5.66 3.23 -2.08
C TRP A 348 -6.11 1.96 -2.80
N SER A 349 -5.56 1.71 -4.00
CA SER A 349 -5.64 0.43 -4.69
C SER A 349 -4.54 -0.48 -4.18
N TYR A 350 -4.67 -1.78 -4.37
CA TYR A 350 -3.64 -2.75 -4.01
C TYR A 350 -3.77 -4.05 -4.81
N GLY A 351 -2.62 -4.70 -5.02
CA GLY A 351 -2.53 -6.07 -5.50
C GLY A 351 -2.17 -7.00 -4.34
N SER A 352 -2.82 -8.15 -4.27
CA SER A 352 -2.55 -9.22 -3.31
C SER A 352 -2.46 -10.55 -4.01
N THR A 353 -1.79 -11.53 -3.42
CA THR A 353 -1.65 -12.86 -3.99
C THR A 353 -2.02 -13.94 -2.99
N ILE A 354 -2.56 -15.03 -3.48
CA ILE A 354 -2.64 -16.30 -2.77
C ILE A 354 -1.44 -17.13 -3.27
N ASN A 355 -0.51 -17.42 -2.36
CA ASN A 355 0.74 -18.11 -2.69
C ASN A 355 0.81 -19.46 -1.98
N ASP A 356 1.48 -20.42 -2.59
CA ASP A 356 1.95 -21.58 -1.87
C ASP A 356 3.11 -21.17 -0.94
N PRO A 357 2.92 -21.17 0.38
CA PRO A 357 3.94 -20.67 1.29
C PRO A 357 5.14 -21.62 1.43
N ARG A 358 5.12 -22.80 0.81
CA ARG A 358 6.23 -23.73 0.75
C ARG A 358 7.24 -23.34 -0.32
N THR A 359 6.76 -22.78 -1.46
CA THR A 359 7.51 -22.59 -2.70
C THR A 359 7.53 -21.15 -3.22
N GLY A 360 6.57 -20.32 -2.84
CA GLY A 360 6.35 -18.98 -3.40
C GLY A 360 5.63 -18.98 -4.74
N GLU A 361 5.11 -20.12 -5.19
CA GLU A 361 4.26 -20.18 -6.39
C GLU A 361 2.98 -19.38 -6.17
N ILE A 362 2.72 -18.39 -7.04
CA ILE A 362 1.48 -17.63 -7.00
C ILE A 362 0.37 -18.48 -7.60
N ILE A 363 -0.63 -18.75 -6.77
CA ILE A 363 -1.82 -19.54 -7.13
C ILE A 363 -2.88 -18.64 -7.77
N LYS A 364 -3.07 -17.45 -7.19
CA LYS A 364 -4.07 -16.48 -7.66
C LYS A 364 -3.60 -15.06 -7.37
N GLY A 365 -3.68 -14.19 -8.37
CA GLY A 365 -3.55 -12.75 -8.22
C GLY A 365 -4.92 -12.10 -7.99
N HIS A 366 -4.99 -11.15 -7.05
CA HIS A 366 -6.19 -10.37 -6.74
C HIS A 366 -5.86 -8.88 -6.66
N VAL A 367 -6.28 -8.13 -7.67
CA VAL A 367 -6.14 -6.67 -7.73
C VAL A 367 -7.42 -5.99 -7.27
N SER A 368 -7.32 -4.99 -6.40
CA SER A 368 -8.44 -4.18 -5.89
C SER A 368 -8.25 -2.72 -6.30
N LEU A 369 -9.08 -2.22 -7.20
CA LEU A 369 -9.00 -0.86 -7.75
C LEU A 369 -10.15 0.02 -7.23
N GLY A 370 -9.79 1.10 -6.53
CA GLY A 370 -10.77 2.02 -5.94
C GLY A 370 -11.39 2.98 -6.96
N SER A 371 -12.72 2.99 -7.06
CA SER A 371 -13.49 3.76 -8.05
C SER A 371 -13.38 5.29 -7.90
N LEU A 372 -13.00 5.79 -6.73
CA LEU A 372 -12.83 7.24 -6.51
C LEU A 372 -11.45 7.75 -6.91
N ARG A 373 -10.52 6.87 -7.26
CA ARG A 373 -9.16 7.26 -7.61
C ARG A 373 -9.10 8.17 -8.83
N ILE A 374 -9.81 7.84 -9.87
CA ILE A 374 -9.86 8.63 -11.12
C ILE A 374 -10.37 10.06 -10.89
N ARG A 375 -11.27 10.27 -9.93
CA ARG A 375 -11.81 11.60 -9.62
C ARG A 375 -10.74 12.54 -9.06
N GLN A 376 -9.73 12.00 -8.38
CA GLN A 376 -8.59 12.77 -7.88
C GLN A 376 -7.70 13.27 -9.01
N ASP A 377 -7.38 12.40 -9.96
CA ASP A 377 -6.53 12.80 -11.09
C ASP A 377 -7.26 13.81 -11.98
N PHE A 378 -8.57 13.63 -12.15
CA PHE A 378 -9.44 14.61 -12.81
C PHE A 378 -9.38 15.97 -12.09
N LEU A 379 -9.50 15.99 -10.75
CA LEU A 379 -9.47 17.21 -9.95
C LEU A 379 -8.11 17.92 -10.04
N ILE A 380 -7.00 17.17 -10.07
CA ILE A 380 -5.65 17.73 -10.26
C ILE A 380 -5.56 18.43 -11.63
N ALA A 381 -6.04 17.80 -12.70
CA ALA A 381 -6.05 18.40 -14.02
C ALA A 381 -6.96 19.65 -14.06
N GLN A 382 -8.17 19.59 -13.49
CA GLN A 382 -9.10 20.70 -13.37
C GLN A 382 -8.47 21.91 -12.65
N ALA A 383 -7.71 21.64 -11.59
CA ALA A 383 -7.05 22.67 -10.80
C ALA A 383 -5.92 23.39 -11.56
N LEU A 384 -5.19 22.64 -12.39
CA LEU A 384 -3.99 23.11 -13.10
C LEU A 384 -4.30 23.74 -14.47
N MET A 385 -5.45 23.40 -15.07
CA MET A 385 -5.84 23.96 -16.35
C MET A 385 -6.26 25.44 -16.25
N ASN A 386 -5.89 26.22 -17.26
CA ASN A 386 -6.31 27.58 -17.41
C ASN A 386 -7.78 27.65 -17.81
N LYS A 387 -8.66 28.05 -16.86
CA LYS A 387 -10.09 28.30 -17.06
C LYS A 387 -10.82 27.18 -17.85
N PRO A 388 -10.80 25.93 -17.38
CA PRO A 388 -11.31 24.81 -18.17
C PRO A 388 -12.78 24.92 -18.56
N PHE A 389 -13.60 25.71 -17.84
CA PHE A 389 -15.03 25.88 -18.09
C PHE A 389 -15.45 27.30 -18.51
N ALA A 390 -14.51 28.12 -19.03
CA ALA A 390 -14.81 29.50 -19.46
C ALA A 390 -15.78 29.56 -20.62
N GLU A 391 -15.66 28.65 -21.60
CA GLU A 391 -16.48 28.69 -22.81
C GLU A 391 -17.70 27.76 -22.74
N ARG A 392 -17.53 26.59 -22.06
CA ARG A 392 -18.57 25.57 -21.98
C ARG A 392 -18.38 24.67 -20.74
N ASP A 393 -19.48 24.25 -20.14
CA ASP A 393 -19.50 23.40 -18.95
C ASP A 393 -19.20 21.92 -19.21
N ASP A 394 -19.24 21.48 -20.46
CA ASP A 394 -18.97 20.10 -20.87
C ASP A 394 -17.52 19.87 -21.32
N ASN A 395 -16.60 20.79 -21.05
CA ASN A 395 -15.20 20.68 -21.37
C ASN A 395 -14.42 19.78 -20.39
N TYR A 396 -14.85 18.53 -20.25
CA TYR A 396 -14.25 17.55 -19.32
C TYR A 396 -13.17 16.66 -19.96
N LYS A 397 -13.13 16.56 -21.30
CA LYS A 397 -12.27 15.61 -22.01
C LYS A 397 -10.77 15.72 -21.69
N PRO A 398 -10.12 16.91 -21.70
CA PRO A 398 -8.69 16.99 -21.42
C PRO A 398 -8.33 16.51 -20.01
N MET A 399 -9.19 16.79 -19.02
CA MET A 399 -9.01 16.35 -17.65
C MET A 399 -9.22 14.84 -17.52
N LEU A 400 -10.21 14.31 -18.23
CA LEU A 400 -10.49 12.87 -18.27
C LEU A 400 -9.33 12.10 -18.91
N GLU A 401 -8.73 12.61 -19.99
CA GLU A 401 -7.60 11.95 -20.66
C GLU A 401 -6.38 11.82 -19.74
N MET A 402 -6.03 12.89 -18.99
CA MET A 402 -4.97 12.79 -17.99
C MET A 402 -5.31 11.77 -16.91
N ALA A 403 -6.55 11.77 -16.42
CA ALA A 403 -6.99 10.82 -15.40
C ALA A 403 -6.97 9.37 -15.92
N LEU A 404 -7.39 9.12 -17.17
CA LEU A 404 -7.32 7.80 -17.80
C LEU A 404 -5.87 7.34 -18.02
N ALA A 405 -4.95 8.25 -18.37
CA ALA A 405 -3.52 7.92 -18.48
C ALA A 405 -2.98 7.39 -17.14
N ARG A 406 -3.36 8.02 -16.02
CA ARG A 406 -3.00 7.52 -14.68
C ARG A 406 -3.65 6.18 -14.36
N ILE A 407 -4.93 5.98 -14.76
CA ILE A 407 -5.64 4.70 -14.53
C ILE A 407 -4.96 3.55 -15.28
N ARG A 408 -4.47 3.77 -16.50
CA ARG A 408 -3.67 2.78 -17.24
C ARG A 408 -2.43 2.37 -16.46
N GLN A 409 -1.64 3.37 -16.03
CA GLN A 409 -0.43 3.14 -15.26
C GLN A 409 -0.74 2.46 -13.91
N LEU A 410 -1.81 2.85 -13.22
CA LEU A 410 -2.24 2.22 -11.98
C LEU A 410 -2.63 0.75 -12.17
N SER A 411 -3.34 0.44 -13.26
CA SER A 411 -3.70 -0.94 -13.58
C SER A 411 -2.46 -1.82 -13.79
N ALA A 412 -1.48 -1.33 -14.56
CA ALA A 412 -0.20 -2.02 -14.72
C ALA A 412 0.53 -2.20 -13.38
N HIS A 413 0.54 -1.16 -12.55
CA HIS A 413 1.19 -1.17 -11.23
C HIS A 413 0.61 -2.24 -10.31
N GLU A 414 -0.70 -2.25 -10.10
CA GLU A 414 -1.34 -3.20 -9.18
C GLU A 414 -1.25 -4.65 -9.69
N VAL A 415 -1.31 -4.84 -11.00
CA VAL A 415 -1.05 -6.15 -11.60
C VAL A 415 0.40 -6.58 -11.36
N GLY A 416 1.36 -5.66 -11.48
CA GLY A 416 2.78 -5.93 -11.19
C GLY A 416 3.00 -6.55 -9.81
N HIS A 417 2.29 -6.07 -8.79
CA HIS A 417 2.34 -6.68 -7.45
C HIS A 417 1.85 -8.13 -7.47
N THR A 418 0.81 -8.43 -8.25
CA THR A 418 0.21 -9.76 -8.28
C THR A 418 0.95 -10.75 -9.18
N ILE A 419 1.96 -10.30 -9.91
CA ILE A 419 2.93 -11.16 -10.61
C ILE A 419 4.30 -11.19 -9.91
N GLY A 420 4.37 -10.67 -8.67
CA GLY A 420 5.50 -10.85 -7.76
C GLY A 420 6.44 -9.66 -7.58
N PHE A 421 6.10 -8.43 -8.05
CA PHE A 421 7.04 -7.32 -8.08
C PHE A 421 6.79 -6.28 -6.98
N ALA A 422 7.88 -5.88 -6.34
CA ALA A 422 7.93 -4.82 -5.35
C ALA A 422 8.04 -3.42 -6.01
N HIS A 423 7.76 -2.36 -5.24
CA HIS A 423 7.97 -1.00 -5.71
C HIS A 423 9.43 -0.71 -6.04
N ASN A 424 9.65 0.05 -7.12
CA ASN A 424 10.96 0.65 -7.42
C ASN A 424 10.85 2.18 -7.45
N PHE A 425 11.13 2.82 -6.32
CA PHE A 425 11.08 4.27 -6.16
C PHE A 425 12.33 5.02 -6.68
N ALA A 426 13.27 4.32 -7.29
CA ALA A 426 14.36 4.96 -8.01
C ALA A 426 14.04 5.17 -9.50
N ALA A 427 12.95 4.63 -10.00
CA ALA A 427 12.59 4.64 -11.43
C ALA A 427 12.31 6.04 -11.97
N SER A 428 11.77 6.97 -11.16
CA SER A 428 11.59 8.39 -11.52
C SER A 428 12.89 9.03 -11.99
N THR A 429 14.02 8.67 -11.37
CA THR A 429 15.36 9.22 -11.70
C THR A 429 15.99 8.56 -12.94
N ILE A 430 15.35 7.56 -13.53
CA ILE A 430 15.83 6.77 -14.69
C ILE A 430 14.76 6.81 -15.78
N ASN A 431 14.35 8.00 -16.19
CA ASN A 431 13.34 8.21 -17.24
C ASN A 431 12.04 7.42 -17.05
N ARG A 432 11.53 7.34 -15.83
CA ARG A 432 10.29 6.60 -15.52
C ARG A 432 10.40 5.12 -15.92
N ALA A 433 11.49 4.48 -15.52
CA ALA A 433 11.87 3.13 -15.96
C ALA A 433 10.95 2.01 -15.48
N SER A 434 9.96 2.28 -14.63
CA SER A 434 9.09 1.25 -14.05
C SER A 434 7.68 1.74 -13.80
N VAL A 435 6.70 0.88 -14.09
CA VAL A 435 5.31 1.07 -13.64
C VAL A 435 5.17 0.79 -12.13
N MET A 436 6.16 0.14 -11.51
CA MET A 436 6.19 -0.14 -10.06
C MET A 436 6.64 1.06 -9.21
N ASP A 437 6.76 2.24 -9.79
CA ASP A 437 6.92 3.51 -9.11
C ASP A 437 5.55 4.17 -8.83
N TYR A 438 5.54 5.18 -7.97
CA TYR A 438 4.40 6.08 -7.79
C TYR A 438 4.65 7.40 -8.52
N PRO A 439 4.23 7.52 -9.78
CA PRO A 439 4.49 8.72 -10.55
C PRO A 439 3.56 9.86 -10.15
N HIS A 440 4.12 11.07 -9.98
CA HIS A 440 3.38 12.32 -10.05
C HIS A 440 3.23 12.74 -11.52
N PRO A 441 2.18 13.47 -11.93
CA PRO A 441 2.11 13.93 -13.31
C PRO A 441 3.34 14.76 -13.69
N THR A 442 4.04 14.39 -14.75
CA THR A 442 5.14 15.17 -15.32
C THR A 442 4.54 16.23 -16.22
N LEU A 443 4.61 17.47 -15.78
CA LEU A 443 3.98 18.61 -16.45
C LEU A 443 5.04 19.63 -16.85
N SER A 444 4.73 20.41 -17.90
CA SER A 444 5.58 21.52 -18.36
C SER A 444 4.73 22.76 -18.65
N LEU A 445 5.39 23.90 -18.83
CA LEU A 445 4.73 25.12 -19.29
C LEU A 445 4.96 25.26 -20.80
N LYS A 446 3.86 25.48 -21.55
CA LYS A 446 3.88 25.79 -22.96
C LYS A 446 2.99 26.99 -23.23
N ASN A 447 3.55 28.06 -23.77
CA ASN A 447 2.85 29.31 -24.04
C ASN A 447 2.11 29.90 -22.83
N GLY A 448 2.65 29.74 -21.61
CA GLY A 448 2.03 30.25 -20.37
C GLY A 448 0.90 29.38 -19.81
N GLU A 449 0.69 28.20 -20.36
CA GLU A 449 -0.29 27.23 -19.89
C GLU A 449 0.38 25.90 -19.52
N VAL A 450 -0.29 25.10 -18.69
CA VAL A 450 0.19 23.78 -18.28
C VAL A 450 -0.07 22.77 -19.39
N ASP A 451 0.98 22.13 -19.86
CA ASP A 451 0.93 21.04 -20.85
C ASP A 451 0.86 19.69 -20.14
N PHE A 452 -0.21 18.94 -20.42
CA PHE A 452 -0.50 17.60 -19.87
C PHE A 452 -0.11 16.46 -20.80
N SER A 453 0.40 16.74 -21.99
CA SER A 453 0.60 15.74 -23.06
C SER A 453 1.53 14.59 -22.65
N ASN A 454 2.42 14.80 -21.70
CA ASN A 454 3.39 13.83 -21.19
C ASN A 454 3.23 13.52 -19.70
N ALA A 455 2.02 13.72 -19.15
CA ALA A 455 1.78 13.59 -17.71
C ALA A 455 2.18 12.21 -17.16
N TYR A 456 1.89 11.14 -17.90
CA TYR A 456 2.24 9.77 -17.51
C TYR A 456 2.86 9.01 -18.69
N ALA A 457 3.81 8.12 -18.38
CA ALA A 457 4.41 7.22 -19.36
C ALA A 457 3.38 6.20 -19.86
N LYS A 458 3.57 5.71 -21.08
CA LYS A 458 2.79 4.63 -21.68
C LYS A 458 3.68 3.40 -21.84
N GLY A 459 3.08 2.21 -21.68
CA GLY A 459 3.79 0.94 -21.81
C GLY A 459 4.58 0.59 -20.56
N ILE A 460 5.30 -0.53 -20.69
CA ILE A 460 6.10 -1.09 -19.59
C ILE A 460 7.51 -0.49 -19.61
N GLY A 461 8.12 -0.32 -18.45
CA GLY A 461 9.46 0.26 -18.34
C GLY A 461 10.60 -0.74 -18.51
N GLU A 462 11.81 -0.22 -18.71
CA GLU A 462 13.01 -1.08 -18.87
C GLU A 462 13.35 -1.84 -17.57
N TRP A 463 13.08 -1.25 -16.40
CA TRP A 463 13.19 -1.95 -15.14
C TRP A 463 12.20 -3.11 -15.04
N ASP A 464 10.97 -2.92 -15.52
CA ASP A 464 9.93 -3.94 -15.49
C ASP A 464 10.30 -5.14 -16.38
N LYS A 465 10.88 -4.89 -17.55
CA LYS A 465 11.44 -5.95 -18.40
C LYS A 465 12.58 -6.71 -17.71
N LEU A 466 13.44 -6.01 -16.97
CA LEU A 466 14.53 -6.61 -16.22
C LEU A 466 14.01 -7.53 -15.10
N THR A 467 13.07 -7.04 -14.29
CA THR A 467 12.53 -7.85 -13.18
C THR A 467 11.73 -9.05 -13.68
N VAL A 468 11.03 -8.94 -14.83
CA VAL A 468 10.41 -10.08 -15.53
C VAL A 468 11.47 -11.05 -16.03
N ALA A 469 12.56 -10.57 -16.65
CA ALA A 469 13.64 -11.43 -17.09
C ALA A 469 14.30 -12.21 -15.95
N TYR A 470 14.55 -11.54 -14.81
CA TYR A 470 15.04 -12.21 -13.61
C TYR A 470 14.05 -13.27 -13.10
N SER A 471 12.77 -12.92 -13.03
CA SER A 471 11.78 -13.77 -12.34
C SER A 471 11.25 -14.90 -13.21
N TYR A 472 11.05 -14.67 -14.51
CA TYR A 472 10.37 -15.58 -15.43
C TYR A 472 11.23 -16.04 -16.62
N GLY A 473 12.42 -15.46 -16.80
CA GLY A 473 13.31 -15.87 -17.89
C GLY A 473 13.82 -17.30 -17.70
N ASP A 474 13.90 -18.04 -18.79
CA ASP A 474 14.49 -19.39 -18.78
C ASP A 474 16.01 -19.28 -18.75
N VAL A 475 16.60 -20.12 -17.93
CA VAL A 475 18.05 -20.34 -17.91
C VAL A 475 18.29 -21.75 -18.43
N PRO A 476 19.13 -21.92 -19.48
CA PRO A 476 19.45 -23.26 -20.00
C PRO A 476 20.06 -24.16 -18.93
N ASP A 477 19.70 -25.43 -18.90
CA ASP A 477 20.23 -26.40 -17.92
C ASP A 477 21.77 -26.55 -17.94
N SER A 478 22.42 -26.12 -19.02
CA SER A 478 23.88 -26.09 -19.15
C SER A 478 24.57 -24.93 -18.44
N VAL A 479 23.78 -23.97 -17.90
CA VAL A 479 24.28 -22.76 -17.23
C VAL A 479 23.81 -22.77 -15.79
N ASP A 480 24.72 -22.41 -14.88
CA ASP A 480 24.32 -22.21 -13.47
C ASP A 480 23.35 -21.03 -13.36
N GLU A 481 22.12 -21.31 -12.89
CA GLU A 481 21.05 -20.32 -12.81
C GLU A 481 21.47 -19.07 -11.99
N LYS A 482 22.14 -19.29 -10.86
CA LYS A 482 22.59 -18.20 -9.99
C LYS A 482 23.58 -17.28 -10.69
N THR A 483 24.54 -17.85 -11.42
CA THR A 483 25.52 -17.09 -12.19
C THR A 483 24.86 -16.30 -13.32
N ALA A 484 23.92 -16.90 -14.05
CA ALA A 484 23.22 -16.25 -15.14
C ALA A 484 22.39 -15.05 -14.64
N LEU A 485 21.65 -15.25 -13.56
CA LEU A 485 20.78 -14.20 -12.98
C LEU A 485 21.61 -13.08 -12.32
N THR A 486 22.74 -13.41 -11.69
CA THR A 486 23.68 -12.40 -11.17
C THR A 486 24.24 -11.55 -12.32
N SER A 487 24.68 -12.17 -13.42
CA SER A 487 25.19 -11.46 -14.57
C SER A 487 24.14 -10.54 -15.23
N LEU A 488 22.89 -10.97 -15.26
CA LEU A 488 21.77 -10.15 -15.75
C LEU A 488 21.61 -8.85 -14.94
N LEU A 489 21.66 -8.95 -13.61
CA LEU A 489 21.57 -7.80 -12.72
C LEU A 489 22.81 -6.90 -12.84
N ASP A 490 24.00 -7.48 -12.84
CA ASP A 490 25.26 -6.73 -12.92
C ASP A 490 25.33 -5.91 -14.23
N ASP A 491 24.93 -6.51 -15.37
CA ASP A 491 24.85 -5.82 -16.66
C ASP A 491 23.87 -4.64 -16.60
N ALA A 492 22.65 -4.86 -16.08
CA ALA A 492 21.63 -3.81 -15.98
C ALA A 492 22.07 -2.67 -15.04
N PHE A 493 22.66 -2.98 -13.91
CA PHE A 493 23.14 -1.98 -12.96
C PHE A 493 24.35 -1.22 -13.51
N SER A 494 25.22 -1.86 -14.26
CA SER A 494 26.32 -1.21 -14.97
C SER A 494 25.84 -0.17 -15.97
N LYS A 495 24.67 -0.41 -16.60
CA LYS A 495 23.99 0.48 -17.54
C LYS A 495 23.14 1.57 -16.86
N GLY A 496 23.15 1.64 -15.54
CA GLY A 496 22.50 2.73 -14.81
C GLY A 496 21.15 2.37 -14.16
N MET A 497 20.64 1.14 -14.31
CA MET A 497 19.45 0.70 -13.58
C MET A 497 19.68 0.74 -12.08
N ARG A 498 18.61 1.03 -11.32
CA ARG A 498 18.62 1.12 -9.86
C ARG A 498 17.33 0.56 -9.28
N PHE A 499 17.45 0.03 -8.08
CA PHE A 499 16.31 -0.49 -7.33
C PHE A 499 16.36 -0.02 -5.87
N ILE A 500 15.35 0.75 -5.49
CA ILE A 500 15.12 1.18 -4.10
C ILE A 500 13.63 1.02 -3.78
N SER A 501 13.33 0.28 -2.73
CA SER A 501 11.97 -0.03 -2.34
C SER A 501 11.51 0.72 -1.09
N ASP A 502 10.38 0.31 -0.52
CA ASP A 502 9.59 1.00 0.50
C ASP A 502 10.33 1.39 1.76
N SER A 503 11.15 0.49 2.30
CA SER A 503 11.89 0.72 3.55
C SER A 503 12.75 1.98 3.52
N ASP A 504 13.32 2.30 2.36
CA ASP A 504 14.23 3.43 2.16
C ASP A 504 13.52 4.66 1.59
N ALA A 505 12.45 4.44 0.83
CA ALA A 505 11.72 5.51 0.16
C ALA A 505 10.68 6.21 1.07
N ARG A 506 9.98 5.49 1.95
CA ARG A 506 8.83 6.01 2.71
C ARG A 506 9.18 6.82 3.95
N SER A 507 10.34 6.63 4.55
CA SER A 507 10.69 7.29 5.80
C SER A 507 10.86 8.81 5.63
N GLN A 508 10.13 9.61 6.40
CA GLN A 508 10.28 11.08 6.42
C GLN A 508 11.70 11.54 6.80
N GLY A 509 12.40 10.76 7.62
CA GLY A 509 13.81 10.94 7.94
C GLY A 509 14.75 10.24 6.96
N GLY A 510 14.25 9.69 5.86
CA GLY A 510 14.98 8.90 4.87
C GLY A 510 16.23 9.59 4.34
N ALA A 511 17.19 8.77 3.94
CA ALA A 511 18.53 9.26 3.52
C ALA A 511 18.77 9.04 2.02
N HIS A 512 18.04 8.15 1.36
CA HIS A 512 18.33 7.80 -0.03
C HIS A 512 18.02 8.95 -0.98
N ALA A 513 19.00 9.34 -1.78
CA ALA A 513 18.92 10.53 -2.62
C ALA A 513 18.01 10.37 -3.84
N LYS A 514 17.82 9.13 -4.31
CA LYS A 514 17.08 8.81 -5.55
C LYS A 514 15.82 7.97 -5.31
N GLY A 515 15.51 7.63 -4.06
CA GLY A 515 14.32 6.83 -3.74
C GLY A 515 13.24 7.67 -3.09
N HIS A 516 12.20 8.04 -3.82
CA HIS A 516 11.08 8.79 -3.29
C HIS A 516 9.77 8.48 -4.00
N LEU A 517 8.65 8.75 -3.34
CA LEU A 517 7.29 8.56 -3.86
C LEU A 517 6.78 9.88 -4.45
N TRP A 518 6.12 9.81 -5.61
CA TRP A 518 5.44 10.97 -6.22
C TRP A 518 6.37 12.11 -6.63
N ASP A 519 7.62 11.80 -6.92
CA ASP A 519 8.58 12.74 -7.49
C ASP A 519 8.76 12.52 -8.99
N ASN A 520 9.44 13.44 -9.61
CA ASN A 520 9.80 13.41 -11.02
C ASN A 520 11.27 13.73 -11.22
N GLY A 521 11.83 13.20 -12.30
CA GLY A 521 13.09 13.60 -12.90
C GLY A 521 14.34 13.13 -12.15
N GLU A 522 15.46 13.24 -12.85
CA GLU A 522 16.77 12.81 -12.33
C GLU A 522 17.32 13.76 -11.25
N ASN A 523 16.97 15.05 -11.32
CA ASN A 523 17.47 16.09 -10.43
C ASN A 523 16.33 16.72 -9.64
N ALA A 524 16.08 16.19 -8.45
CA ALA A 524 14.96 16.62 -7.59
C ALA A 524 14.98 18.13 -7.27
N SER A 525 16.18 18.76 -7.16
CA SER A 525 16.29 20.21 -6.89
C SER A 525 15.85 21.05 -8.08
N LYS A 526 16.21 20.65 -9.31
CA LYS A 526 15.78 21.33 -10.52
C LYS A 526 14.28 21.17 -10.74
N GLU A 527 13.80 19.96 -10.62
CA GLU A 527 12.36 19.65 -10.76
C GLU A 527 11.51 20.44 -9.76
N LEU A 528 11.99 20.62 -8.51
CA LEU A 528 11.28 21.46 -7.53
C LEU A 528 11.17 22.91 -8.00
N LEU A 529 12.25 23.50 -8.53
CA LEU A 529 12.25 24.88 -9.01
C LEU A 529 11.32 25.05 -10.23
N ASP A 530 11.38 24.12 -11.19
CA ASP A 530 10.52 24.14 -12.37
C ASP A 530 9.04 23.99 -11.99
N LEU A 531 8.75 23.10 -11.02
CA LEU A 531 7.42 22.88 -10.52
C LEU A 531 6.87 24.07 -9.73
N LEU A 532 7.71 24.80 -8.98
CA LEU A 532 7.29 26.02 -8.29
C LEU A 532 6.91 27.13 -9.30
N GLU A 533 7.61 27.24 -10.44
CA GLU A 533 7.27 28.19 -11.51
C GLU A 533 5.97 27.79 -12.23
N LEU A 534 5.78 26.48 -12.52
CA LEU A 534 4.54 25.96 -13.05
C LEU A 534 3.37 26.24 -12.10
N ARG A 535 3.54 25.92 -10.81
CA ARG A 535 2.54 26.16 -9.77
C ARG A 535 2.16 27.65 -9.69
N LYS A 536 3.14 28.55 -9.73
CA LYS A 536 2.92 30.01 -9.71
C LYS A 536 2.06 30.45 -10.90
N THR A 537 2.39 29.96 -12.11
CA THR A 537 1.63 30.22 -13.34
C THR A 537 0.21 29.69 -13.24
N ALA A 538 0.02 28.45 -12.79
CA ALA A 538 -1.30 27.84 -12.65
C ALA A 538 -2.15 28.58 -11.58
N ILE A 539 -1.56 29.00 -10.46
CA ILE A 539 -2.26 29.81 -9.44
C ILE A 539 -2.69 31.17 -10.04
N ALA A 540 -1.83 31.83 -10.82
CA ALA A 540 -2.17 33.11 -11.45
C ALA A 540 -3.35 32.98 -12.45
N ASN A 541 -3.45 31.84 -13.13
CA ASN A 541 -4.50 31.51 -14.09
C ASN A 541 -5.80 31.01 -13.42
N PHE A 542 -5.74 30.59 -12.15
CA PHE A 542 -6.89 30.04 -11.43
C PHE A 542 -7.99 31.10 -11.26
N SER A 543 -9.23 30.72 -11.57
CA SER A 543 -10.35 31.65 -11.59
C SER A 543 -11.69 30.96 -11.27
N LYS A 544 -12.78 31.71 -11.29
CA LYS A 544 -14.15 31.16 -11.19
C LYS A 544 -14.45 30.11 -12.25
N ASP A 545 -13.77 30.17 -13.39
CA ASP A 545 -13.98 29.26 -14.52
C ASP A 545 -13.26 27.91 -14.35
N ASN A 546 -12.67 27.64 -13.18
CA ASN A 546 -12.23 26.31 -12.75
C ASN A 546 -13.36 25.44 -12.17
N ILE A 547 -14.58 25.98 -12.09
CA ILE A 547 -15.82 25.23 -11.79
C ILE A 547 -16.89 25.51 -12.85
N ARG A 548 -17.93 24.65 -12.91
CA ARG A 548 -19.01 24.78 -13.88
C ARG A 548 -20.04 25.84 -13.46
N LYS A 549 -20.81 26.33 -14.41
CA LYS A 549 -21.95 27.17 -14.13
C LYS A 549 -22.95 26.45 -13.21
N GLY A 550 -23.41 27.15 -12.18
CA GLY A 550 -24.35 26.59 -11.19
C GLY A 550 -23.68 25.90 -10.00
N GLU A 551 -22.39 25.62 -10.05
CA GLU A 551 -21.65 25.16 -8.87
C GLU A 551 -21.38 26.34 -7.91
N PRO A 552 -21.53 26.16 -6.57
CA PRO A 552 -21.23 27.22 -5.63
C PRO A 552 -19.75 27.61 -5.65
N PHE A 553 -19.44 28.89 -5.59
CA PHE A 553 -18.06 29.36 -5.53
C PHE A 553 -17.22 28.72 -4.41
N SER A 554 -17.84 28.31 -3.32
CA SER A 554 -17.14 27.64 -2.22
C SER A 554 -16.50 26.28 -2.62
N VAL A 555 -16.90 25.68 -3.75
CA VAL A 555 -16.26 24.47 -4.32
C VAL A 555 -14.88 24.80 -4.91
N LEU A 556 -14.62 26.05 -5.31
CA LEU A 556 -13.29 26.46 -5.76
C LEU A 556 -12.20 26.21 -4.73
N GLU A 557 -12.51 26.29 -3.43
CA GLU A 557 -11.57 25.93 -2.37
C GLU A 557 -11.10 24.46 -2.51
N ASP A 558 -12.00 23.53 -2.81
CA ASP A 558 -11.66 22.10 -2.95
C ASP A 558 -10.83 21.84 -4.21
N VAL A 559 -11.16 22.53 -5.32
CA VAL A 559 -10.39 22.47 -6.57
C VAL A 559 -8.99 23.06 -6.38
N PHE A 560 -8.82 24.10 -5.56
CA PHE A 560 -7.56 24.78 -5.34
C PHE A 560 -6.57 23.99 -4.47
N VAL A 561 -7.04 23.10 -3.58
CA VAL A 561 -6.19 22.31 -2.67
C VAL A 561 -5.06 21.57 -3.41
N PRO A 562 -5.31 20.74 -4.43
CA PRO A 562 -4.25 19.99 -5.12
C PRO A 562 -3.28 20.92 -5.86
N LEU A 563 -3.71 22.05 -6.38
CA LEU A 563 -2.87 23.05 -6.99
C LEU A 563 -1.95 23.73 -5.94
N TYR A 564 -2.52 24.15 -4.82
CA TYR A 564 -1.77 24.85 -3.77
C TYR A 564 -0.65 23.98 -3.19
N PHE A 565 -0.93 22.69 -2.93
CA PHE A 565 0.04 21.71 -2.41
C PHE A 565 0.77 20.91 -3.49
N TYR A 566 0.69 21.30 -4.75
CA TYR A 566 1.25 20.53 -5.86
C TYR A 566 2.76 20.24 -5.72
N HIS A 567 3.51 21.14 -5.09
CA HIS A 567 4.95 21.04 -4.87
C HIS A 567 5.37 20.07 -3.75
N ARG A 568 4.45 19.55 -2.97
CA ARG A 568 4.75 18.88 -1.69
C ARG A 568 5.67 17.66 -1.82
N PHE A 569 5.42 16.78 -2.78
CA PHE A 569 6.20 15.56 -2.94
C PHE A 569 7.59 15.84 -3.51
N GLN A 570 7.69 16.77 -4.46
CA GLN A 570 8.98 17.19 -4.98
C GLN A 570 9.83 17.91 -3.92
N THR A 571 9.17 18.64 -3.01
CA THR A 571 9.84 19.21 -1.83
C THR A 571 10.42 18.12 -0.94
N GLU A 572 9.66 17.07 -0.67
CA GLU A 572 10.13 15.94 0.14
C GLU A 572 11.30 15.22 -0.52
N ALA A 573 11.22 14.93 -1.83
CA ALA A 573 12.30 14.35 -2.60
C ALA A 573 13.58 15.20 -2.51
N THR A 574 13.44 16.53 -2.69
CA THR A 574 14.57 17.48 -2.61
C THR A 574 15.19 17.52 -1.22
N ILE A 575 14.36 17.49 -0.17
CA ILE A 575 14.83 17.47 1.23
C ILE A 575 15.63 16.20 1.54
N LYS A 576 15.37 15.07 0.90
CA LYS A 576 16.17 13.84 1.08
C LYS A 576 17.61 14.01 0.63
N LEU A 577 17.91 14.94 -0.28
CA LEU A 577 19.29 15.27 -0.66
C LEU A 577 20.06 15.94 0.48
N ILE A 578 19.39 16.59 1.44
CA ILE A 578 20.01 17.26 2.59
C ILE A 578 20.30 16.22 3.68
N GLY A 579 21.56 16.02 4.01
CA GLY A 579 22.05 14.87 4.76
C GLY A 579 21.85 13.56 3.99
N GLY A 580 21.81 13.65 2.66
CA GLY A 580 21.50 12.56 1.76
C GLY A 580 22.70 11.65 1.51
N MET A 581 22.37 10.43 1.09
CA MET A 581 23.31 9.37 0.75
C MET A 581 22.86 8.67 -0.52
N ASN A 582 23.80 8.19 -1.32
CA ASN A 582 23.59 7.22 -2.36
C ASN A 582 24.07 5.87 -1.87
N TYR A 583 23.23 4.85 -1.99
CA TYR A 583 23.56 3.46 -1.77
C TYR A 583 22.65 2.60 -2.63
N GLU A 584 23.05 1.39 -2.85
CA GLU A 584 22.28 0.38 -3.56
C GLU A 584 22.14 -0.82 -2.63
N TYR A 585 21.24 -1.77 -2.92
CA TYR A 585 21.20 -3.05 -2.21
C TYR A 585 22.37 -3.95 -2.67
N SER A 586 23.58 -3.41 -2.61
CA SER A 586 24.79 -3.98 -3.16
C SER A 586 25.17 -5.29 -2.49
N VAL A 587 25.69 -6.23 -3.31
CA VAL A 587 26.25 -7.50 -2.84
C VAL A 587 27.76 -7.49 -3.00
N LYS A 588 28.45 -8.38 -2.28
CA LYS A 588 29.92 -8.53 -2.45
C LYS A 588 30.21 -9.00 -3.87
N GLY A 589 31.03 -8.27 -4.58
CA GLY A 589 31.36 -8.48 -5.99
C GLY A 589 30.84 -7.39 -6.91
N ASP A 590 29.86 -6.59 -6.46
CA ASP A 590 29.37 -5.42 -7.20
C ASP A 590 30.48 -4.38 -7.45
N VAL A 591 30.34 -3.67 -8.56
CA VAL A 591 31.23 -2.54 -8.90
C VAL A 591 30.93 -1.28 -8.08
N PHE A 592 29.81 -1.25 -7.35
CA PHE A 592 29.35 -0.08 -6.61
C PHE A 592 29.97 0.00 -5.21
N LYS A 593 30.23 1.23 -4.77
CA LYS A 593 30.51 1.50 -3.37
C LYS A 593 29.25 1.23 -2.55
N PRO A 594 29.32 0.56 -1.41
CA PRO A 594 28.17 0.25 -0.59
C PRO A 594 27.35 1.46 -0.17
N SER A 595 28.01 2.60 0.10
CA SER A 595 27.33 3.88 0.31
C SER A 595 28.27 5.08 0.09
N THR A 596 27.70 6.22 -0.31
CA THR A 596 28.40 7.48 -0.45
C THR A 596 27.54 8.63 0.07
N VAL A 597 28.16 9.59 0.76
CA VAL A 597 27.49 10.86 1.15
C VAL A 597 27.43 11.77 -0.07
N LEU A 598 26.33 12.49 -0.26
CA LEU A 598 26.21 13.49 -1.32
C LEU A 598 27.21 14.64 -1.12
N SER A 599 27.70 15.18 -2.23
CA SER A 599 28.63 16.30 -2.19
C SER A 599 27.99 17.54 -1.52
N ALA A 600 28.80 18.36 -0.88
CA ALA A 600 28.36 19.64 -0.30
C ALA A 600 27.67 20.53 -1.35
N LYS A 601 28.13 20.50 -2.61
CA LYS A 601 27.50 21.23 -3.72
C LYS A 601 26.07 20.80 -4.02
N GLU A 602 25.80 19.49 -4.04
CA GLU A 602 24.45 18.95 -4.26
C GLU A 602 23.53 19.29 -3.10
N GLN A 603 24.01 19.10 -1.86
CA GLN A 603 23.25 19.43 -0.65
C GLN A 603 22.93 20.93 -0.56
N THR A 604 23.85 21.81 -0.93
CA THR A 604 23.63 23.27 -0.98
C THR A 604 22.58 23.64 -2.02
N LYS A 605 22.64 23.05 -3.24
CA LYS A 605 21.60 23.27 -4.26
C LYS A 605 20.23 22.83 -3.79
N ALA A 606 20.16 21.67 -3.13
CA ALA A 606 18.92 21.17 -2.56
C ALA A 606 18.37 22.10 -1.48
N LEU A 607 19.22 22.57 -0.56
CA LEU A 607 18.82 23.52 0.47
C LEU A 607 18.29 24.82 -0.14
N SER A 608 18.98 25.41 -1.13
CA SER A 608 18.53 26.62 -1.81
C SER A 608 17.17 26.46 -2.49
N ALA A 609 16.91 25.30 -3.12
CA ALA A 609 15.60 25.01 -3.71
C ALA A 609 14.50 24.83 -2.64
N VAL A 610 14.80 24.14 -1.55
CA VAL A 610 13.88 23.94 -0.42
C VAL A 610 13.53 25.27 0.25
N MET A 611 14.50 26.17 0.43
CA MET A 611 14.24 27.50 1.02
C MET A 611 13.21 28.31 0.23
N LYS A 612 13.09 28.10 -1.10
CA LYS A 612 12.03 28.74 -1.89
C LYS A 612 10.62 28.39 -1.41
N THR A 613 10.43 27.19 -0.87
CA THR A 613 9.12 26.75 -0.33
C THR A 613 8.78 27.36 1.03
N LEU A 614 9.72 28.12 1.63
CA LEU A 614 9.53 28.86 2.88
C LEU A 614 9.48 30.38 2.67
N GLU A 615 9.66 30.87 1.44
CA GLU A 615 9.52 32.29 1.13
C GLU A 615 8.04 32.68 1.10
N ALA A 616 7.64 33.73 1.84
CA ALA A 616 6.27 34.22 1.89
C ALA A 616 5.68 34.47 0.48
N LYS A 617 6.46 35.10 -0.43
CA LYS A 617 6.04 35.35 -1.81
C LYS A 617 5.74 34.08 -2.63
N THR A 618 6.28 32.92 -2.23
CA THR A 618 6.07 31.64 -2.92
C THR A 618 4.82 30.93 -2.42
N ILE A 619 4.53 31.01 -1.11
CA ILE A 619 3.43 30.27 -0.50
C ILE A 619 2.21 31.14 -0.18
N ALA A 620 2.32 32.47 -0.19
CA ALA A 620 1.16 33.34 -0.09
C ALA A 620 0.21 33.12 -1.28
N ILE A 621 -1.08 32.96 -0.98
CA ILE A 621 -2.12 32.92 -2.02
C ILE A 621 -2.36 34.35 -2.46
N PRO A 622 -2.21 34.70 -3.76
CA PRO A 622 -2.42 36.08 -4.19
C PRO A 622 -3.82 36.60 -3.84
N GLU A 623 -3.95 37.87 -3.48
CA GLU A 623 -5.21 38.49 -3.02
C GLU A 623 -6.35 38.31 -4.05
N LYS A 624 -6.01 38.33 -5.35
CA LYS A 624 -6.97 38.10 -6.43
C LYS A 624 -7.65 36.72 -6.30
N GLN A 625 -6.89 35.68 -5.94
CA GLN A 625 -7.42 34.33 -5.75
C GLN A 625 -8.14 34.18 -4.42
N LEU A 626 -7.73 34.88 -3.37
CA LEU A 626 -8.41 34.87 -2.08
C LEU A 626 -9.89 35.35 -2.21
N ALA A 627 -10.15 36.29 -3.10
CA ALA A 627 -11.52 36.75 -3.38
C ALA A 627 -12.45 35.69 -3.96
N LEU A 628 -11.91 34.54 -4.41
CA LEU A 628 -12.66 33.43 -4.97
C LEU A 628 -13.18 32.44 -3.90
N PHE A 629 -12.78 32.56 -2.64
CA PHE A 629 -13.06 31.58 -1.58
C PHE A 629 -14.05 32.14 -0.53
N PRO A 630 -15.36 32.24 -0.84
CA PRO A 630 -16.36 32.63 0.12
C PRO A 630 -16.56 31.55 1.18
N PRO A 631 -17.27 31.85 2.29
CA PRO A 631 -17.76 30.81 3.20
C PRO A 631 -18.51 29.71 2.49
N ARG A 632 -18.47 28.50 3.05
CA ARG A 632 -19.13 27.33 2.45
C ARG A 632 -20.62 27.54 2.29
N ALA A 633 -21.13 27.21 1.12
CA ALA A 633 -22.57 27.20 0.87
C ALA A 633 -23.26 26.11 1.71
N MET A 634 -24.53 26.33 2.03
CA MET A 634 -25.35 25.33 2.75
C MET A 634 -25.35 24.00 1.98
N GLY A 635 -25.08 22.90 2.67
CA GLY A 635 -24.96 21.57 2.07
C GLY A 635 -23.56 21.22 1.52
N TYR A 636 -22.61 22.17 1.50
CA TYR A 636 -21.24 21.98 0.99
C TYR A 636 -20.19 22.10 2.10
N ALA A 637 -20.29 21.24 3.11
CA ALA A 637 -19.34 21.27 4.24
C ALA A 637 -17.90 20.97 3.81
N ARG A 638 -16.92 21.50 4.58
CA ARG A 638 -15.52 21.11 4.44
C ARG A 638 -15.34 19.62 4.74
N THR A 639 -14.52 18.97 3.96
CA THR A 639 -14.17 17.55 4.10
C THR A 639 -12.74 17.39 4.64
N ARG A 640 -12.26 16.16 4.72
CA ARG A 640 -10.85 15.89 5.02
C ARG A 640 -9.88 16.40 3.93
N GLU A 641 -10.39 16.67 2.74
CA GLU A 641 -9.64 17.15 1.57
C GLU A 641 -9.63 18.68 1.45
N SER A 642 -10.40 19.38 2.27
CA SER A 642 -10.47 20.84 2.32
C SER A 642 -9.37 21.42 3.19
N PHE A 643 -9.04 22.71 2.98
CA PHE A 643 -8.16 23.45 3.89
C PHE A 643 -8.72 23.45 5.31
N LYS A 644 -7.82 23.37 6.29
CA LYS A 644 -8.18 23.63 7.68
C LYS A 644 -8.26 25.14 7.91
N SER A 645 -9.19 25.58 8.74
CA SER A 645 -9.39 26.98 9.06
C SER A 645 -9.46 27.19 10.57
N LYS A 646 -8.78 28.25 11.03
CA LYS A 646 -8.91 28.82 12.38
C LYS A 646 -9.82 30.05 12.37
N ASN A 647 -10.31 30.48 11.21
CA ASN A 647 -11.12 31.65 10.99
C ASN A 647 -12.62 31.30 10.86
N ASP A 648 -13.04 30.21 11.51
CA ASP A 648 -14.40 29.71 11.51
C ASP A 648 -14.93 29.51 10.06
N VAL A 649 -15.91 30.28 9.62
CA VAL A 649 -16.50 30.13 8.28
C VAL A 649 -15.61 30.72 7.17
N ALA A 650 -14.77 31.67 7.49
CA ALA A 650 -13.91 32.35 6.51
C ALA A 650 -12.75 31.44 6.05
N PHE A 651 -12.26 31.72 4.84
CA PHE A 651 -11.04 31.08 4.35
C PHE A 651 -9.82 31.56 5.17
N ASP A 652 -8.96 30.63 5.56
CA ASP A 652 -7.79 30.90 6.40
C ASP A 652 -6.50 30.90 5.56
N ALA A 653 -6.21 32.04 4.93
CA ALA A 653 -5.03 32.19 4.09
C ALA A 653 -3.71 32.05 4.87
N LEU A 654 -3.65 32.56 6.10
CA LEU A 654 -2.47 32.42 6.96
C LEU A 654 -2.29 30.98 7.44
N GLY A 655 -3.38 30.29 7.76
CA GLY A 655 -3.37 28.87 8.13
C GLY A 655 -2.94 27.98 6.97
N ALA A 656 -3.35 28.28 5.74
CA ALA A 656 -2.90 27.56 4.54
C ALA A 656 -1.38 27.71 4.34
N ALA A 657 -0.84 28.95 4.47
CA ALA A 657 0.58 29.22 4.38
C ALA A 657 1.37 28.54 5.53
N ALA A 658 0.87 28.61 6.76
CA ALA A 658 1.47 27.92 7.91
C ALA A 658 1.54 26.40 7.68
N THR A 659 0.48 25.79 7.14
CA THR A 659 0.45 24.35 6.81
C THR A 659 1.50 24.00 5.73
N SER A 660 1.65 24.83 4.70
CA SER A 660 2.67 24.63 3.65
C SER A 660 4.09 24.72 4.21
N ALA A 661 4.36 25.72 5.04
CA ALA A 661 5.65 25.87 5.70
C ALA A 661 5.96 24.70 6.66
N GLU A 662 4.96 24.26 7.43
CA GLU A 662 5.08 23.14 8.36
C GLU A 662 5.45 21.84 7.65
N MET A 663 4.86 21.58 6.49
CA MET A 663 5.20 20.42 5.65
C MET A 663 6.71 20.41 5.35
N THR A 664 7.28 21.51 4.91
CA THR A 664 8.72 21.61 4.62
C THR A 664 9.57 21.48 5.89
N LEU A 665 9.21 22.21 6.95
CA LEU A 665 10.00 22.28 8.19
C LEU A 665 10.02 20.94 8.96
N LYS A 666 8.91 20.23 8.98
CA LYS A 666 8.82 18.90 9.58
C LYS A 666 9.81 17.90 8.93
N LEU A 667 9.98 17.99 7.63
CA LEU A 667 10.90 17.15 6.87
C LEU A 667 12.35 17.63 7.03
N LEU A 668 12.58 18.93 6.90
CA LEU A 668 13.92 19.54 6.97
C LEU A 668 14.54 19.40 8.35
N LEU A 669 13.80 19.70 9.40
CA LEU A 669 14.22 19.63 10.80
C LEU A 669 13.94 18.25 11.44
N ASN A 670 13.83 17.20 10.64
CA ASN A 670 13.68 15.84 11.15
C ASN A 670 14.92 15.45 11.97
N PRO A 671 14.76 14.94 13.22
CA PRO A 671 15.91 14.66 14.10
C PRO A 671 16.87 13.62 13.55
N LYS A 672 16.40 12.63 12.78
CA LYS A 672 17.29 11.63 12.16
C LYS A 672 18.15 12.28 11.05
N ARG A 673 17.60 13.22 10.30
CA ARG A 673 18.33 14.00 9.30
C ARG A 673 19.36 14.92 9.96
N ALA A 674 18.97 15.64 11.02
CA ALA A 674 19.85 16.52 11.77
C ALA A 674 21.04 15.73 12.36
N ASN A 675 20.80 14.55 12.91
CA ASN A 675 21.86 13.65 13.42
C ASN A 675 22.84 13.28 12.30
N ARG A 676 22.34 12.92 11.09
CA ARG A 676 23.20 12.58 9.95
C ARG A 676 24.05 13.76 9.49
N LEU A 677 23.46 14.96 9.44
CA LEU A 677 24.20 16.18 9.05
C LEU A 677 25.38 16.46 9.99
N VAL A 678 25.18 16.32 11.30
CA VAL A 678 26.25 16.44 12.29
C VAL A 678 27.31 15.37 12.08
N GLN A 679 26.91 14.11 11.89
CA GLN A 679 27.85 13.02 11.65
C GLN A 679 28.64 13.21 10.33
N GLN A 680 27.98 13.57 9.24
CA GLN A 680 28.62 13.78 7.95
C GLN A 680 29.66 14.92 8.02
N LYS A 681 29.35 16.02 8.71
CA LYS A 681 30.30 17.10 8.93
C LYS A 681 31.48 16.70 9.82
N ALA A 682 31.26 15.88 10.83
CA ALA A 682 32.32 15.37 11.68
C ALA A 682 33.31 14.47 10.93
N MET A 683 32.86 13.77 9.89
CA MET A 683 33.70 12.93 9.03
C MET A 683 34.40 13.71 7.91
N ASN A 684 33.89 14.88 7.55
CA ASN A 684 34.45 15.79 6.56
C ASN A 684 34.17 17.23 6.97
N GLU A 685 35.16 17.89 7.59
CA GLU A 685 35.01 19.23 8.17
C GLU A 685 34.63 20.31 7.11
N SER A 686 35.06 20.18 5.87
CA SER A 686 34.66 21.03 4.76
C SER A 686 33.27 20.64 4.19
N GLY A 687 32.65 19.58 4.68
CA GLY A 687 31.36 19.05 4.23
C GLY A 687 30.17 19.91 4.64
N PHE A 688 29.02 19.57 4.10
CA PHE A 688 27.73 20.15 4.44
C PHE A 688 27.26 19.69 5.82
N GLY A 689 26.75 20.60 6.65
CA GLY A 689 26.34 20.31 8.01
C GLY A 689 25.03 20.97 8.44
N LEU A 690 24.58 20.67 9.64
CA LEU A 690 23.37 21.25 10.25
C LEU A 690 23.50 22.77 10.42
N ASP A 691 24.70 23.25 10.71
CA ASP A 691 25.02 24.67 10.79
C ASP A 691 24.58 25.46 9.54
N LYS A 692 24.84 24.91 8.33
CA LYS A 692 24.41 25.54 7.08
C LYS A 692 22.89 25.57 6.93
N VAL A 693 22.21 24.52 7.32
CA VAL A 693 20.74 24.46 7.30
C VAL A 693 20.15 25.55 8.22
N LEU A 694 20.69 25.68 9.44
CA LEU A 694 20.22 26.66 10.41
C LEU A 694 20.54 28.12 9.97
N GLU A 695 21.69 28.32 9.34
CA GLU A 695 22.08 29.63 8.78
C GLU A 695 21.11 30.07 7.68
N GLU A 696 20.89 29.24 6.66
CA GLU A 696 19.97 29.51 5.54
C GLU A 696 18.53 29.69 6.00
N LEU A 697 18.10 28.91 6.97
CA LEU A 697 16.77 29.05 7.56
C LEU A 697 16.59 30.39 8.26
N ASN A 698 17.63 30.85 9.00
CA ASN A 698 17.65 32.17 9.62
C ASN A 698 17.58 33.30 8.60
N LEU A 699 18.35 33.20 7.50
CA LEU A 699 18.35 34.20 6.43
C LEU A 699 16.99 34.26 5.73
N THR A 700 16.44 33.11 5.36
CA THR A 700 15.21 33.04 4.55
C THR A 700 13.97 33.43 5.34
N VAL A 701 13.85 33.03 6.63
CA VAL A 701 12.62 33.19 7.40
C VAL A 701 12.65 34.43 8.31
N PHE A 702 13.77 34.68 9.03
CA PHE A 702 13.80 35.72 10.06
C PHE A 702 14.44 37.03 9.60
N ASN A 703 15.24 36.99 8.53
CA ASN A 703 15.97 38.17 8.00
C ASN A 703 15.53 38.58 6.59
N THR A 704 14.35 38.15 6.14
CA THR A 704 13.78 38.52 4.84
C THR A 704 12.91 39.78 4.95
N LYS A 705 12.78 40.53 3.82
CA LYS A 705 11.86 41.67 3.69
C LYS A 705 10.64 41.21 2.88
N SER A 706 9.46 41.61 3.34
CA SER A 706 8.20 41.42 2.62
C SER A 706 7.85 42.61 1.76
N SER A 707 7.13 42.43 0.67
CA SER A 707 6.74 43.44 -0.28
C SER A 707 5.39 44.11 0.07
N SER A 708 4.56 43.45 0.90
CA SER A 708 3.26 43.95 1.33
C SER A 708 2.96 43.61 2.80
N VAL A 709 1.92 44.23 3.36
CA VAL A 709 1.42 43.93 4.71
C VAL A 709 0.98 42.46 4.79
N TYR A 710 0.27 41.95 3.78
CA TYR A 710 -0.19 40.59 3.73
C TYR A 710 0.98 39.59 3.71
N GLU A 711 2.00 39.82 2.85
CA GLU A 711 3.18 38.98 2.87
C GLU A 711 3.92 39.03 4.21
N THR A 712 3.91 40.16 4.90
CA THR A 712 4.48 40.28 6.23
C THR A 712 3.78 39.38 7.23
N GLU A 713 2.44 39.32 7.22
CA GLU A 713 1.67 38.44 8.10
C GLU A 713 1.86 36.97 7.74
N VAL A 714 1.94 36.63 6.44
CA VAL A 714 2.32 35.27 6.01
C VAL A 714 3.71 34.91 6.54
N ASN A 715 4.69 35.81 6.44
CA ASN A 715 6.03 35.54 6.95
C ASN A 715 6.05 35.38 8.48
N LYS A 716 5.26 36.16 9.21
CA LYS A 716 5.10 35.96 10.67
C LYS A 716 4.57 34.55 11.00
N SER A 717 3.61 34.03 10.21
CA SER A 717 3.11 32.67 10.36
C SER A 717 4.23 31.64 10.11
N ILE A 718 5.07 31.84 9.09
CA ILE A 718 6.23 31.00 8.80
C ILE A 718 7.25 31.04 9.95
N GLN A 719 7.53 32.24 10.50
CA GLN A 719 8.44 32.43 11.64
C GLN A 719 7.98 31.67 12.88
N SER A 720 6.69 31.77 13.23
CA SER A 720 6.10 31.06 14.37
C SER A 720 6.22 29.53 14.20
N VAL A 721 5.86 29.01 13.03
CA VAL A 721 5.99 27.56 12.73
C VAL A 721 7.45 27.12 12.76
N THR A 722 8.36 27.93 12.23
CA THR A 722 9.80 27.61 12.22
C THR A 722 10.35 27.54 13.64
N LEU A 723 10.03 28.52 14.49
CA LEU A 723 10.44 28.52 15.89
C LEU A 723 9.90 27.28 16.61
N THR A 724 8.62 26.94 16.40
CA THR A 724 8.02 25.72 16.96
C THR A 724 8.81 24.47 16.55
N HIS A 725 9.19 24.33 15.28
CA HIS A 725 9.97 23.18 14.82
C HIS A 725 11.42 23.15 15.34
N LEU A 726 12.05 24.30 15.56
CA LEU A 726 13.35 24.37 16.23
C LEU A 726 13.25 23.90 17.68
N MET A 727 12.23 24.36 18.43
CA MET A 727 11.98 23.91 19.79
C MET A 727 11.63 22.41 19.85
N ASN A 728 10.84 21.89 18.89
CA ASN A 728 10.56 20.47 18.75
C ASN A 728 11.84 19.65 18.55
N LEU A 729 12.77 20.12 17.72
CA LEU A 729 14.05 19.45 17.48
C LEU A 729 14.94 19.48 18.73
N ALA A 730 14.99 20.60 19.44
CA ALA A 730 15.71 20.75 20.71
C ALA A 730 15.14 19.81 21.80
N ALA A 731 13.82 19.66 21.87
CA ALA A 731 13.13 18.80 22.84
C ALA A 731 13.14 17.31 22.42
N SER A 732 13.52 16.98 21.20
CA SER A 732 13.44 15.62 20.66
C SER A 732 14.27 14.63 21.48
N LYS A 733 13.70 13.47 21.81
CA LYS A 733 14.42 12.35 22.41
C LYS A 733 15.33 11.61 21.42
N VAL A 734 15.12 11.79 20.13
CA VAL A 734 15.89 11.16 19.05
C VAL A 734 17.12 12.00 18.67
N ALA A 735 17.05 13.33 18.83
CA ALA A 735 18.16 14.22 18.53
C ALA A 735 19.33 14.03 19.50
N ILE A 736 20.55 13.86 18.98
CA ILE A 736 21.78 13.75 19.76
C ILE A 736 22.15 15.11 20.41
N ALA A 737 23.00 15.07 21.42
CA ALA A 737 23.39 16.27 22.18
C ALA A 737 23.99 17.38 21.29
N GLN A 738 24.81 17.02 20.29
CA GLN A 738 25.42 17.97 19.35
C GLN A 738 24.39 18.70 18.49
N VAL A 739 23.32 18.01 18.05
CA VAL A 739 22.18 18.65 17.36
C VAL A 739 21.48 19.63 18.29
N LYS A 740 21.16 19.19 19.51
CA LYS A 740 20.51 20.07 20.51
C LYS A 740 21.33 21.31 20.81
N SER A 741 22.65 21.17 20.92
CA SER A 741 23.57 22.28 21.16
C SER A 741 23.48 23.34 20.05
N GLN A 742 23.55 22.92 18.77
CA GLN A 742 23.46 23.82 17.63
C GLN A 742 22.09 24.50 17.51
N VAL A 743 21.02 23.74 17.75
CA VAL A 743 19.64 24.25 17.71
C VAL A 743 19.37 25.24 18.84
N ASN A 744 19.83 24.93 20.07
CA ASN A 744 19.70 25.85 21.20
C ASN A 744 20.48 27.17 20.95
N ALA A 745 21.71 27.11 20.40
CA ALA A 745 22.46 28.29 20.02
C ALA A 745 21.69 29.16 18.99
N MET A 746 20.99 28.51 18.05
CA MET A 746 20.12 29.23 17.10
C MET A 746 18.91 29.86 17.82
N ILE A 747 18.27 29.18 18.74
CA ILE A 747 17.16 29.72 19.53
C ILE A 747 17.63 30.89 20.39
N ASP A 748 18.84 30.82 20.97
CA ASP A 748 19.46 31.89 21.73
C ASP A 748 19.70 33.15 20.88
N LYS A 749 20.23 32.96 19.66
CA LYS A 749 20.38 34.03 18.70
C LYS A 749 19.04 34.67 18.35
N LEU A 750 18.03 33.89 18.04
CA LEU A 750 16.68 34.38 17.73
C LEU A 750 16.08 35.18 18.91
N SER A 751 16.23 34.70 20.14
CA SER A 751 15.78 35.43 21.33
C SER A 751 16.41 36.81 21.44
N SER A 752 17.71 36.90 21.20
CA SER A 752 18.45 38.18 21.18
C SER A 752 17.98 39.12 20.06
N ASP A 753 17.76 38.55 18.87
CA ASP A 753 17.31 39.34 17.70
C ASP A 753 15.86 39.82 17.88
N PHE A 754 14.96 39.07 18.46
CA PHE A 754 13.60 39.48 18.80
C PHE A 754 13.57 40.57 19.87
N ALA A 755 14.45 40.48 20.88
CA ALA A 755 14.56 41.53 21.89
C ALA A 755 15.01 42.88 21.26
N LYS A 756 15.91 42.85 20.26
CA LYS A 756 16.37 44.07 19.55
C LYS A 756 15.27 44.65 18.65
N LYS A 757 14.48 43.83 17.95
CA LYS A 757 13.37 44.30 17.10
C LYS A 757 12.29 45.01 17.90
N GLY A 758 11.92 44.49 19.04
CA GLY A 758 11.05 45.12 20.04
C GLY A 758 9.59 45.34 19.62
N ASP A 759 9.15 44.88 18.42
CA ASP A 759 7.75 44.88 18.03
C ASP A 759 6.97 43.81 18.80
N ASP A 760 5.63 43.92 18.83
CA ASP A 760 4.79 43.06 19.66
C ASP A 760 4.83 41.59 19.24
N PHE A 761 4.97 41.30 17.93
CA PHE A 761 5.10 39.94 17.45
C PHE A 761 6.46 39.30 17.88
N SER A 762 7.55 40.07 17.73
CA SER A 762 8.87 39.65 18.21
C SER A 762 8.89 39.42 19.73
N LYS A 763 8.24 40.30 20.52
CA LYS A 763 8.05 40.11 21.96
C LYS A 763 7.29 38.81 22.27
N GLN A 764 6.23 38.48 21.47
CA GLN A 764 5.49 37.27 21.65
C GLN A 764 6.36 36.00 21.39
N LEU A 765 7.12 35.96 20.30
CA LEU A 765 8.04 34.84 20.03
C LEU A 765 9.13 34.73 21.12
N GLY A 766 9.61 35.86 21.66
CA GLY A 766 10.51 35.89 22.81
C GLY A 766 9.92 35.26 24.06
N ARG A 767 8.64 35.53 24.36
CA ARG A 767 7.93 34.85 25.49
C ARG A 767 7.82 33.36 25.28
N GLU A 768 7.55 32.89 24.05
CA GLU A 768 7.49 31.47 23.73
C GLU A 768 8.82 30.77 23.96
N ILE A 769 9.95 31.42 23.58
CA ILE A 769 11.29 30.92 23.87
C ILE A 769 11.54 30.85 25.39
N THR A 770 11.20 31.92 26.13
CA THR A 770 11.37 31.95 27.57
C THR A 770 10.58 30.84 28.25
N ALA A 771 9.30 30.68 27.90
CA ALA A 771 8.46 29.60 28.44
C ALA A 771 9.00 28.21 28.10
N PHE A 772 9.54 28.00 26.91
CA PHE A 772 10.19 26.75 26.53
C PHE A 772 11.44 26.44 27.36
N ARG A 773 12.22 27.45 27.74
CA ARG A 773 13.45 27.27 28.51
C ARG A 773 13.18 27.06 30.00
N GLU A 774 12.25 27.83 30.54
CA GLU A 774 11.93 27.77 31.98
C GLU A 774 11.17 26.49 32.31
N HIS A 775 10.34 26.01 31.38
CA HIS A 775 9.45 24.86 31.59
C HIS A 775 9.48 23.89 30.42
N PRO A 776 10.65 23.30 30.08
CA PRO A 776 10.76 22.36 28.95
C PRO A 776 9.88 21.13 29.12
N GLU A 777 9.53 20.74 30.36
CA GLU A 777 8.60 19.65 30.68
C GLU A 777 7.16 19.96 30.26
N ASN A 778 6.78 21.23 30.18
CA ASN A 778 5.46 21.67 29.73
C ASN A 778 5.38 21.82 28.21
N PHE A 779 6.51 21.79 27.51
CA PHE A 779 6.55 21.89 26.07
C PHE A 779 6.04 20.58 25.45
N LYS A 780 4.82 20.64 24.95
CA LYS A 780 4.27 19.53 24.17
C LYS A 780 4.66 19.71 22.72
N VAL A 781 5.33 18.71 22.17
CA VAL A 781 5.52 18.63 20.71
C VAL A 781 4.16 18.83 20.05
N ILE A 782 4.01 19.95 19.34
CA ILE A 782 2.76 20.27 18.66
C ILE A 782 2.59 19.29 17.49
N PRO A 783 1.47 18.51 17.44
CA PRO A 783 1.21 17.66 16.30
C PRO A 783 1.18 18.51 15.03
N SER A 784 1.80 18.03 13.96
CA SER A 784 1.77 18.69 12.67
C SER A 784 0.34 18.98 12.23
N ALA A 785 0.11 20.15 11.65
CA ALA A 785 -1.13 20.42 10.93
C ALA A 785 -1.32 19.36 9.85
N LYS A 786 -2.51 18.80 9.79
CA LYS A 786 -2.82 17.80 8.78
C LYS A 786 -2.98 18.49 7.42
N ILE A 787 -2.08 18.19 6.49
CA ILE A 787 -2.23 18.61 5.10
C ILE A 787 -3.52 17.98 4.56
N PRO A 788 -4.37 18.72 3.85
CA PRO A 788 -5.56 18.16 3.20
C PRO A 788 -5.22 16.97 2.32
N ASP A 789 -6.04 15.93 2.34
CA ASP A 789 -5.85 14.69 1.58
C ASP A 789 -6.07 14.91 0.05
N GLY A 790 -5.49 15.96 -0.51
CA GLY A 790 -5.57 16.36 -1.92
C GLY A 790 -4.47 15.80 -2.81
N SER A 791 -3.78 14.77 -2.38
CA SER A 791 -2.69 14.19 -3.16
C SER A 791 -3.14 13.07 -4.09
N PRO A 792 -2.31 12.72 -5.08
CA PRO A 792 -2.60 11.66 -6.02
C PRO A 792 -2.89 10.31 -5.37
N ILE A 793 -2.44 10.06 -4.14
CA ILE A 793 -2.75 8.84 -3.41
C ILE A 793 -3.03 9.12 -1.95
N GLY A 794 -3.96 8.33 -1.44
CA GLY A 794 -4.24 8.22 -0.03
C GLY A 794 -3.01 7.79 0.76
N SER A 795 -3.11 7.99 2.06
CA SER A 795 -2.11 7.85 3.12
C SER A 795 -0.97 6.86 2.90
N PHE A 796 0.14 7.15 3.55
CA PHE A 796 1.43 6.46 3.64
C PHE A 796 1.40 4.97 4.05
N GLU A 797 0.26 4.30 4.05
CA GLU A 797 0.08 2.97 4.64
C GLU A 797 -0.40 1.97 3.58
N CYS A 798 0.48 1.62 2.64
CA CYS A 798 0.49 0.25 2.14
C CYS A 798 1.46 -0.50 3.05
N TYR A 799 0.97 -1.11 4.10
CA TYR A 799 1.72 -2.06 4.89
C TYR A 799 1.68 -3.40 4.17
N TYR A 800 2.82 -3.81 3.65
CA TYR A 800 3.18 -5.21 3.60
C TYR A 800 4.14 -5.44 4.79
N ASP A 801 3.61 -5.96 5.88
CA ASP A 801 4.42 -6.56 6.94
C ASP A 801 4.88 -7.95 6.52
#